data_0846eb10c35285c583078888c2f1f6ef
#
_entry.id   0846eb10c35285c583078888c2f1f6ef
#
_cell.length_a   1.000
_cell.length_b   1.000
_cell.length_c   1.000
_cell.angle_alpha   90.00
_cell.angle_beta   90.00
_cell.angle_gamma   90.00
#
_symmetry.space_group_name_H-M   'P 1'
#
loop_
_entity.id
_entity.type
_entity.pdbx_description
1 polymer ?
#
loop_
_entity_poly.entity_id
_entity_poly.type
_entity_poly.pdbx_seq_one_letter_code
_entity_poly.pdbx_strand_id
1 'polypeptide(L)'
;MTDNNSSRQRQPSDENGGVNPRRPSRKKTPVSGGELVLRGVKGTISIAFKTIATIFLIMIITGCIVASVMAVYVVGFLDERTEYDLRNLDLNYTTTLYATNAETGEPYPLQVIKGNENRISVDFAKIPRQMQLAAMAAEDKRFQTHQGVDWKMTFKAFLNMLTGAETTGGSTITQQLIKNISGDKDVLIERKIKEIFRALSLEKEYSKDDIMEAYLNTATTGNNVYGVQAAANLFFDKDVSELDTAECAAILAITQNPSKYELLAHEEKNRERRDYVLDNMLDIELTQLKAQLEGKEKTEYGIVAGGKINKSEYDKQKKALEAHYADAKKQTLVIKTSAAQQTRKETYSYFVDYVIEEVINDLCAQQGLEKQAAWNKVYNGGFSIYTTVDEKIQGILDQDFITNEINYDPAKSIFQKVSGRYITNGGKDFGDYVKEQPQCAMVIMDYEGNIKGIAGGRGEKTGDRTFNLATDGIRQTGSAIKPISVYAPAIDLDLVHWSYLTQDSPFGYLVNGQLVRSVGTKTVEETDAEGNVTSKQVPLGNGWPTNYYNSYQGMLTVNRAIQNSVNTIAVKTLDLVTPQVSYDFLHNNLGINSLDPTHDIDYAPLALGAQSGGISVLDMTAAYQIFGNGGLFYEPHSYSKVVDNQGNVILEANAPPRRVIAEDSAEIMNKLLQSVVTGGTGAPARLGNLPTMGKTGTSNMDKDQWFIGGTPYYVAGVWFGFDKENAGIPHYNPYPPPQIWKRVMSDVSENAAYKEFPVSGGVVEKTYCFDSGDLAAPSCARTGVGWYKQSALPGICTYYSDVKESQEVAGGTVEGESSSGASDEIIVVN
;
A
#
# COMPACT_ATOMS: atom_id res chain seq x y z
N MET A 1 -2.71 56.27 0.83
CA MET A 1 -1.94 57.47 1.21
C MET A 1 -0.52 57.23 0.75
N THR A 2 -0.25 57.84 -0.32
CA THR A 2 0.88 58.67 -0.79
C THR A 2 2.15 57.88 -1.06
N ASP A 3 2.42 57.60 -2.31
CA ASP A 3 3.04 58.47 -3.35
C ASP A 3 4.51 58.80 -3.07
N ASN A 4 5.46 58.46 -3.93
CA ASN A 4 5.97 59.18 -5.13
C ASN A 4 7.23 58.46 -5.63
N ASN A 5 7.39 58.00 -6.81
CA ASN A 5 7.58 58.63 -8.13
C ASN A 5 8.83 59.47 -8.29
N SER A 6 9.73 59.11 -9.19
CA SER A 6 10.29 59.85 -10.31
C SER A 6 11.57 59.20 -10.86
N SER A 7 11.59 58.55 -12.01
CA SER A 7 11.72 59.05 -13.41
C SER A 7 12.77 60.13 -13.68
N ARG A 8 13.69 59.83 -14.61
CA ARG A 8 14.25 60.62 -15.73
C ARG A 8 15.48 59.95 -16.29
N GLN A 9 15.50 59.45 -17.46
CA GLN A 9 15.48 59.97 -18.83
C GLN A 9 16.74 60.73 -19.28
N ARG A 10 17.35 60.18 -20.38
CA ARG A 10 17.94 60.75 -21.64
C ARG A 10 19.35 61.30 -21.63
N GLN A 11 20.26 60.66 -22.35
CA GLN A 11 20.90 61.01 -23.67
C GLN A 11 20.99 62.54 -24.05
N PRO A 12 21.87 62.98 -25.05
CA PRO A 12 22.93 62.30 -25.86
C PRO A 12 24.17 63.21 -26.19
N SER A 13 25.01 62.71 -27.14
CA SER A 13 25.93 63.42 -28.10
C SER A 13 27.15 64.12 -27.51
N ASP A 14 28.29 64.20 -28.14
CA ASP A 14 28.74 64.33 -29.50
C ASP A 14 30.23 64.05 -29.66
N GLU A 15 30.56 63.57 -30.85
CA GLU A 15 31.74 63.69 -31.68
C GLU A 15 32.98 64.46 -31.17
N ASN A 16 34.17 63.88 -31.36
CA ASN A 16 35.18 64.31 -32.31
C ASN A 16 36.48 63.50 -32.19
N GLY A 17 36.89 62.84 -33.18
CA GLY A 17 37.95 63.02 -34.14
C GLY A 17 39.38 63.04 -33.57
N GLY A 18 40.16 61.97 -33.88
CA GLY A 18 41.60 61.96 -33.55
C GLY A 18 42.31 60.81 -34.20
N VAL A 19 42.96 61.07 -35.26
CA VAL A 19 43.79 60.39 -36.18
C VAL A 19 44.75 59.32 -35.52
N ASN A 20 44.87 58.20 -36.21
CA ASN A 20 45.82 57.10 -36.18
C ASN A 20 47.28 57.48 -36.10
N PRO A 21 48.13 56.63 -35.49
CA PRO A 21 49.19 56.09 -36.40
C PRO A 21 49.35 54.55 -36.31
N ARG A 22 49.52 53.96 -37.44
CA ARG A 22 49.86 52.58 -37.74
C ARG A 22 51.06 52.06 -36.94
N ARG A 23 50.92 50.88 -36.29
CA ARG A 23 52.06 50.06 -35.89
C ARG A 23 52.24 48.90 -36.88
N PRO A 24 53.48 48.47 -37.12
CA PRO A 24 53.82 47.62 -38.24
C PRO A 24 53.46 46.15 -38.02
N SER A 25 53.11 45.48 -39.08
CA SER A 25 52.85 44.02 -39.12
C SER A 25 54.04 43.19 -38.71
N ARG A 26 53.90 42.42 -37.63
CA ARG A 26 54.81 41.32 -37.31
C ARG A 26 54.48 40.11 -38.21
N LYS A 27 55.47 39.69 -38.98
CA LYS A 27 55.46 38.47 -39.81
C LYS A 27 55.23 37.30 -38.86
N LYS A 28 54.18 36.49 -39.14
CA LYS A 28 53.97 35.20 -38.50
C LYS A 28 54.99 34.22 -39.04
N THR A 29 55.80 33.70 -38.12
CA THR A 29 56.62 32.51 -38.34
C THR A 29 55.70 31.28 -38.40
N PRO A 30 55.91 30.30 -39.24
CA PRO A 30 55.10 29.12 -39.32
C PRO A 30 55.31 28.25 -38.03
N VAL A 31 54.23 27.99 -37.28
CA VAL A 31 54.24 27.12 -36.11
C VAL A 31 54.36 25.67 -36.55
N SER A 32 55.30 24.93 -36.05
CA SER A 32 55.52 23.53 -36.36
C SER A 32 54.29 22.69 -35.94
N GLY A 33 53.97 21.63 -36.72
CA GLY A 33 52.80 20.78 -36.50
C GLY A 33 52.63 20.23 -35.06
N GLY A 34 53.74 20.13 -34.30
CA GLY A 34 53.74 19.68 -32.90
C GLY A 34 53.14 20.69 -31.92
N GLU A 35 53.30 22.03 -32.16
CA GLU A 35 52.72 23.07 -31.32
C GLU A 35 51.21 23.24 -31.51
N LEU A 36 50.71 22.96 -32.74
CA LEU A 36 49.29 22.95 -33.03
C LEU A 36 48.55 21.81 -32.34
N VAL A 37 49.15 20.61 -32.31
CA VAL A 37 48.59 19.44 -31.59
C VAL A 37 48.58 19.70 -30.07
N LEU A 38 49.67 20.28 -29.51
CA LEU A 38 49.71 20.58 -28.08
C LEU A 38 48.71 21.66 -27.66
N ARG A 39 48.42 22.66 -28.51
CA ARG A 39 47.41 23.66 -28.26
C ARG A 39 46.00 23.07 -28.41
N GLY A 40 45.75 22.15 -29.35
CA GLY A 40 44.50 21.41 -29.50
C GLY A 40 44.21 20.54 -28.23
N VAL A 41 45.18 19.75 -27.78
CA VAL A 41 45.06 18.87 -26.60
C VAL A 41 44.86 19.71 -25.32
N LYS A 42 45.59 20.80 -25.12
CA LYS A 42 45.37 21.72 -24.00
C LYS A 42 44.00 22.39 -24.04
N GLY A 43 43.50 22.73 -25.27
CA GLY A 43 42.17 23.27 -25.46
C GLY A 43 41.06 22.26 -25.07
N THR A 44 41.20 21.02 -25.53
CA THR A 44 40.23 19.94 -25.25
C THR A 44 40.21 19.57 -23.75
N ILE A 45 41.36 19.46 -23.12
CA ILE A 45 41.50 19.22 -21.67
C ILE A 45 40.89 20.39 -20.88
N SER A 46 41.11 21.64 -21.29
CA SER A 46 40.52 22.81 -20.63
C SER A 46 39.00 22.86 -20.78
N ILE A 47 38.46 22.46 -21.94
CA ILE A 47 37.03 22.38 -22.16
C ILE A 47 36.42 21.25 -21.32
N ALA A 48 37.03 20.05 -21.33
CA ALA A 48 36.58 18.93 -20.50
C ALA A 48 36.61 19.29 -19.01
N PHE A 49 37.69 19.94 -18.51
CA PHE A 49 37.77 20.38 -17.13
C PHE A 49 36.68 21.43 -16.79
N LYS A 50 36.46 22.40 -17.68
CA LYS A 50 35.39 23.39 -17.48
C LYS A 50 34.00 22.74 -17.48
N THR A 51 33.75 21.76 -18.37
CA THR A 51 32.49 21.03 -18.41
C THR A 51 32.28 20.23 -17.13
N ILE A 52 33.29 19.50 -16.68
CA ILE A 52 33.23 18.77 -15.38
C ILE A 52 33.00 19.74 -14.22
N ALA A 53 33.75 20.86 -14.17
CA ALA A 53 33.60 21.87 -13.14
C ALA A 53 32.18 22.51 -13.17
N THR A 54 31.63 22.73 -14.36
CA THR A 54 30.25 23.26 -14.51
C THR A 54 29.22 22.26 -14.04
N ILE A 55 29.36 20.97 -14.39
CA ILE A 55 28.47 19.90 -13.91
C ILE A 55 28.55 19.79 -12.39
N PHE A 56 29.77 19.84 -11.83
CA PHE A 56 29.99 19.82 -10.39
C PHE A 56 29.37 21.04 -9.68
N LEU A 57 29.49 22.22 -10.29
CA LEU A 57 28.86 23.44 -9.79
C LEU A 57 27.34 23.36 -9.85
N ILE A 58 26.76 22.84 -10.95
CA ILE A 58 25.32 22.60 -11.06
C ILE A 58 24.85 21.61 -9.99
N MET A 59 25.57 20.52 -9.75
CA MET A 59 25.25 19.58 -8.68
C MET A 59 25.28 20.23 -7.29
N ILE A 60 26.27 21.08 -7.03
CA ILE A 60 26.35 21.85 -5.76
C ILE A 60 25.16 22.80 -5.64
N ILE A 61 24.88 23.59 -6.68
CA ILE A 61 23.76 24.56 -6.66
C ILE A 61 22.43 23.83 -6.48
N THR A 62 22.21 22.75 -7.24
CA THR A 62 20.99 21.90 -7.09
C THR A 62 20.92 21.32 -5.68
N GLY A 63 22.04 20.81 -5.15
CA GLY A 63 22.12 20.33 -3.78
C GLY A 63 21.78 21.41 -2.75
N CYS A 64 22.28 22.63 -2.93
CA CYS A 64 21.97 23.76 -2.05
C CYS A 64 20.50 24.18 -2.14
N ILE A 65 19.91 24.17 -3.34
CA ILE A 65 18.48 24.48 -3.53
C ILE A 65 17.61 23.42 -2.84
N VAL A 66 17.90 22.14 -3.09
CA VAL A 66 17.19 21.02 -2.43
C VAL A 66 17.34 21.11 -0.91
N ALA A 67 18.58 21.35 -0.42
CA ALA A 67 18.81 21.54 1.02
C ALA A 67 18.06 22.74 1.60
N SER A 68 17.95 23.84 0.85
CA SER A 68 17.21 25.04 1.29
C SER A 68 15.70 24.79 1.31
N VAL A 69 15.16 24.12 0.29
CA VAL A 69 13.73 23.73 0.23
C VAL A 69 13.43 22.75 1.37
N MET A 70 14.28 21.75 1.57
CA MET A 70 14.18 20.82 2.70
C MET A 70 14.28 21.54 4.05
N ALA A 71 15.16 22.53 4.19
CA ALA A 71 15.28 23.28 5.43
C ALA A 71 14.01 24.12 5.73
N VAL A 72 13.41 24.76 4.70
CA VAL A 72 12.14 25.49 4.85
C VAL A 72 10.99 24.53 5.19
N TYR A 73 10.92 23.40 4.48
CA TYR A 73 9.96 22.34 4.76
C TYR A 73 10.09 21.81 6.19
N VAL A 74 11.31 21.55 6.63
CA VAL A 74 11.63 21.08 7.99
C VAL A 74 11.30 22.12 9.05
N VAL A 75 11.61 23.42 8.80
CA VAL A 75 11.28 24.49 9.75
C VAL A 75 9.76 24.60 9.95
N GLY A 76 8.96 24.33 8.93
CA GLY A 76 7.50 24.25 9.05
C GLY A 76 7.00 23.15 10.02
N PHE A 77 7.78 22.08 10.24
CA PHE A 77 7.46 21.01 11.19
C PHE A 77 8.09 21.21 12.58
N LEU A 78 9.09 22.09 12.70
CA LEU A 78 9.77 22.35 13.99
C LEU A 78 8.96 23.27 14.93
N ASP A 79 7.87 23.86 14.44
CA ASP A 79 6.98 24.67 15.28
C ASP A 79 6.02 23.81 16.15
N GLU A 80 5.92 22.53 15.87
CA GLU A 80 5.29 21.55 16.77
C GLU A 80 6.32 21.03 17.78
N ARG A 81 6.51 21.76 18.88
CA ARG A 81 7.23 21.24 20.06
C ARG A 81 6.43 20.10 20.68
N THR A 82 6.69 18.90 20.25
CA THR A 82 6.28 17.70 20.95
C THR A 82 7.24 17.47 22.10
N GLU A 83 6.94 17.98 23.25
CA GLU A 83 7.60 17.61 24.50
C GLU A 83 7.10 16.21 24.89
N TYR A 84 7.86 15.17 24.55
CA TYR A 84 7.68 13.85 25.13
C TYR A 84 8.30 13.86 26.55
N ASP A 85 7.49 13.97 27.58
CA ASP A 85 7.98 13.77 28.94
C ASP A 85 8.13 12.28 29.23
N LEU A 86 9.37 11.77 29.14
CA LEU A 86 9.69 10.38 29.43
C LEU A 86 9.48 9.97 30.90
N ARG A 87 9.23 10.94 31.78
CA ARG A 87 9.16 10.73 33.23
C ARG A 87 7.76 10.66 33.84
N ASN A 88 6.73 11.12 33.08
CA ASN A 88 5.34 11.16 33.58
C ASN A 88 4.39 10.43 32.64
N LEU A 89 4.09 9.20 32.95
CA LEU A 89 3.08 8.37 32.29
C LEU A 89 2.02 7.97 33.33
N ASP A 90 0.98 8.77 33.48
CA ASP A 90 -0.09 8.54 34.47
C ASP A 90 -1.18 7.57 34.00
N LEU A 91 -1.84 6.89 34.96
CA LEU A 91 -2.59 5.65 34.81
C LEU A 91 -4.06 5.75 35.32
N ASN A 92 -5.00 5.11 34.69
CA ASN A 92 -5.80 3.91 35.00
C ASN A 92 -7.31 4.09 35.14
N TYR A 93 -8.00 4.22 33.97
CA TYR A 93 -9.42 3.82 33.90
C TYR A 93 -9.57 2.85 32.73
N THR A 94 -10.37 1.80 32.90
CA THR A 94 -10.56 0.77 31.88
C THR A 94 -11.54 1.24 30.79
N THR A 95 -11.09 1.28 29.54
CA THR A 95 -11.95 1.56 28.38
C THR A 95 -12.71 0.31 27.96
N THR A 96 -13.97 0.48 27.58
CA THR A 96 -14.84 -0.61 27.12
C THR A 96 -15.39 -0.29 25.74
N LEU A 97 -15.26 -1.23 24.81
CA LEU A 97 -15.94 -1.21 23.52
C LEU A 97 -17.32 -1.85 23.68
N TYR A 98 -18.31 -1.24 23.06
CA TYR A 98 -19.69 -1.72 23.05
C TYR A 98 -20.10 -2.06 21.61
N ALA A 99 -20.78 -3.20 21.45
CA ALA A 99 -21.54 -3.51 20.24
C ALA A 99 -23.02 -3.26 20.47
N THR A 100 -23.78 -3.11 19.40
CA THR A 100 -25.24 -2.93 19.47
C THR A 100 -25.92 -4.25 19.17
N ASN A 101 -26.83 -4.69 20.05
CA ASN A 101 -27.64 -5.88 19.79
C ASN A 101 -28.60 -5.61 18.63
N ALA A 102 -28.53 -6.42 17.60
CA ALA A 102 -29.31 -6.23 16.37
C ALA A 102 -30.84 -6.37 16.57
N GLU A 103 -31.26 -7.11 17.60
CA GLU A 103 -32.70 -7.34 17.88
C GLU A 103 -33.31 -6.28 18.80
N THR A 104 -32.54 -5.83 19.81
CA THR A 104 -33.04 -4.90 20.83
C THR A 104 -32.61 -3.45 20.59
N GLY A 105 -31.56 -3.22 19.80
CA GLY A 105 -30.94 -1.90 19.63
C GLY A 105 -30.12 -1.43 20.84
N GLU A 106 -30.01 -2.25 21.91
CA GLU A 106 -29.32 -1.88 23.15
C GLU A 106 -27.81 -2.19 23.04
N PRO A 107 -26.95 -1.29 23.57
CA PRO A 107 -25.51 -1.54 23.62
C PRO A 107 -25.17 -2.56 24.70
N TYR A 108 -24.23 -3.43 24.41
CA TYR A 108 -23.64 -4.38 25.37
C TYR A 108 -22.12 -4.42 25.25
N PRO A 109 -21.39 -4.74 26.35
CA PRO A 109 -19.94 -4.78 26.33
C PRO A 109 -19.42 -5.85 25.37
N LEU A 110 -18.68 -5.41 24.35
CA LEU A 110 -18.00 -6.26 23.37
C LEU A 110 -16.61 -6.68 23.87
N GLN A 111 -15.81 -5.70 24.25
CA GLN A 111 -14.42 -5.90 24.63
C GLN A 111 -13.98 -4.87 25.67
N VAL A 112 -13.36 -5.34 26.71
CA VAL A 112 -12.66 -4.49 27.69
C VAL A 112 -11.23 -4.28 27.21
N ILE A 113 -10.84 -3.04 27.00
CA ILE A 113 -9.47 -2.68 26.70
C ILE A 113 -8.70 -2.66 28.00
N LYS A 114 -7.84 -3.65 28.17
CA LYS A 114 -6.94 -3.68 29.31
C LYS A 114 -5.88 -2.61 29.09
N GLY A 115 -5.88 -1.63 29.96
CA GLY A 115 -4.77 -0.68 30.05
C GLY A 115 -3.47 -1.44 30.30
N ASN A 116 -2.37 -0.75 30.30
CA ASN A 116 -0.99 -1.27 30.35
C ASN A 116 -0.66 -2.35 31.40
N GLU A 117 -1.56 -3.26 31.70
CA GLU A 117 -1.31 -4.31 32.71
C GLU A 117 -0.14 -5.22 32.34
N ASN A 118 0.25 -5.27 31.05
CA ASN A 118 1.43 -5.98 30.59
C ASN A 118 2.64 -5.05 30.33
N ARG A 119 2.59 -3.82 30.82
CA ARG A 119 3.75 -2.95 30.88
C ARG A 119 4.16 -2.77 32.32
N ILE A 120 5.27 -3.35 32.67
CA ILE A 120 5.89 -3.18 33.98
C ILE A 120 7.12 -2.33 33.74
N SER A 121 7.09 -1.08 34.21
CA SER A 121 8.26 -0.20 34.12
C SER A 121 9.34 -0.68 35.07
N VAL A 122 10.57 -0.63 34.64
CA VAL A 122 11.73 -0.99 35.44
C VAL A 122 12.78 0.13 35.35
N ASP A 123 13.32 0.55 36.48
CA ASP A 123 14.37 1.54 36.57
C ASP A 123 15.65 1.01 35.89
N PHE A 124 16.40 1.92 35.26
CA PHE A 124 17.64 1.57 34.54
C PHE A 124 18.64 0.77 35.41
N ALA A 125 18.73 1.10 36.72
CA ALA A 125 19.61 0.41 37.63
C ALA A 125 19.30 -1.08 37.86
N LYS A 126 18.06 -1.50 37.59
CA LYS A 126 17.61 -2.90 37.67
C LYS A 126 17.73 -3.65 36.36
N ILE A 127 17.94 -2.95 35.22
CA ILE A 127 18.11 -3.55 33.91
C ILE A 127 19.53 -4.12 33.80
N PRO A 128 19.72 -5.45 33.64
CA PRO A 128 21.04 -6.04 33.61
C PRO A 128 21.83 -5.54 32.40
N ARG A 129 23.15 -5.45 32.55
CA ARG A 129 24.04 -5.04 31.46
C ARG A 129 23.86 -5.89 30.20
N GLN A 130 23.59 -7.16 30.34
CA GLN A 130 23.36 -8.09 29.21
C GLN A 130 22.14 -7.65 28.37
N MET A 131 21.09 -7.14 29.01
CA MET A 131 19.91 -6.61 28.31
C MET A 131 20.24 -5.32 27.52
N GLN A 132 21.00 -4.41 28.14
CA GLN A 132 21.47 -3.19 27.48
C GLN A 132 22.38 -3.51 26.29
N LEU A 133 23.30 -4.45 26.44
CA LEU A 133 24.16 -4.94 25.35
C LEU A 133 23.36 -5.63 24.25
N ALA A 134 22.37 -6.43 24.60
CA ALA A 134 21.48 -7.07 23.65
C ALA A 134 20.70 -6.04 22.83
N ALA A 135 20.21 -4.97 23.45
CA ALA A 135 19.54 -3.88 22.73
C ALA A 135 20.46 -3.19 21.72
N MET A 136 21.68 -2.84 22.15
CA MET A 136 22.69 -2.28 21.24
C MET A 136 23.05 -3.26 20.13
N ALA A 137 23.20 -4.53 20.44
CA ALA A 137 23.56 -5.59 19.49
C ALA A 137 22.46 -5.87 18.46
N ALA A 138 21.19 -5.78 18.88
CA ALA A 138 20.03 -6.03 18.04
C ALA A 138 19.73 -4.87 17.10
N GLU A 139 19.80 -3.62 17.61
CA GLU A 139 19.28 -2.43 16.94
C GLU A 139 20.36 -1.43 16.54
N ASP A 140 21.32 -1.14 17.44
CA ASP A 140 22.22 0.00 17.26
C ASP A 140 23.56 -0.14 18.00
N LYS A 141 24.53 -0.83 17.40
CA LYS A 141 25.88 -1.02 18.01
C LYS A 141 26.59 0.30 18.35
N ARG A 142 26.23 1.37 17.68
CA ARG A 142 26.89 2.67 17.81
C ARG A 142 26.09 3.68 18.62
N PHE A 143 25.08 3.22 19.35
CA PHE A 143 24.21 4.05 20.18
C PHE A 143 24.93 5.08 21.01
N GLN A 144 26.07 4.72 21.59
CA GLN A 144 26.89 5.62 22.43
C GLN A 144 27.71 6.66 21.62
N THR A 145 27.68 6.61 20.27
CA THR A 145 28.55 7.49 19.43
C THR A 145 27.83 8.62 18.73
N HIS A 146 26.53 8.54 18.58
CA HIS A 146 25.74 9.53 17.83
C HIS A 146 24.72 10.24 18.74
N GLN A 147 24.15 11.31 18.22
CA GLN A 147 23.10 12.10 18.88
C GLN A 147 21.76 11.87 18.18
N GLY A 148 21.14 10.73 18.43
CA GLY A 148 19.82 10.36 17.91
C GLY A 148 19.85 9.70 16.55
N VAL A 149 20.76 10.04 15.66
CA VAL A 149 20.85 9.51 14.29
C VAL A 149 22.27 9.06 13.96
N ASP A 150 22.44 7.84 13.54
CA ASP A 150 23.70 7.36 12.96
C ASP A 150 23.77 7.71 11.47
N TRP A 151 24.29 8.89 11.15
CA TRP A 151 24.40 9.38 9.77
C TRP A 151 25.19 8.45 8.85
N LYS A 152 26.18 7.73 9.40
CA LYS A 152 26.99 6.78 8.63
C LYS A 152 26.16 5.58 8.18
N MET A 153 25.36 5.01 9.09
CA MET A 153 24.48 3.88 8.79
C MET A 153 23.27 4.31 7.96
N THR A 154 22.68 5.46 8.26
CA THR A 154 21.58 6.04 7.46
C THR A 154 22.00 6.27 6.01
N PHE A 155 23.17 6.84 5.77
CA PHE A 155 23.69 7.05 4.41
C PHE A 155 24.01 5.72 3.71
N LYS A 156 24.54 4.73 4.43
CA LYS A 156 24.78 3.40 3.88
C LYS A 156 23.46 2.71 3.48
N ALA A 157 22.43 2.79 4.34
CA ALA A 157 21.12 2.25 4.04
C ALA A 157 20.48 2.92 2.81
N PHE A 158 20.63 4.23 2.68
CA PHE A 158 20.20 5.00 1.50
C PHE A 158 20.92 4.54 0.22
N LEU A 159 22.24 4.35 0.26
CA LEU A 159 22.99 3.83 -0.88
C LEU A 159 22.57 2.40 -1.25
N ASN A 160 22.33 1.54 -0.27
CA ASN A 160 21.86 0.17 -0.50
C ASN A 160 20.48 0.16 -1.16
N MET A 161 19.58 1.05 -0.75
CA MET A 161 18.27 1.23 -1.39
C MET A 161 18.40 1.63 -2.87
N LEU A 162 19.31 2.56 -3.18
CA LEU A 162 19.57 2.98 -4.57
C LEU A 162 20.21 1.90 -5.43
N THR A 163 20.98 1.00 -4.83
CA THR A 163 21.70 -0.07 -5.55
C THR A 163 20.94 -1.39 -5.59
N GLY A 164 19.77 -1.48 -4.94
CA GLY A 164 19.02 -2.73 -4.82
C GLY A 164 19.70 -3.80 -3.97
N ALA A 165 20.72 -3.43 -3.16
CA ALA A 165 21.35 -4.34 -2.23
C ALA A 165 20.48 -4.54 -0.98
N GLU A 166 20.63 -5.67 -0.29
CA GLU A 166 19.88 -5.95 0.94
C GLU A 166 19.98 -4.77 1.93
N THR A 167 18.81 -4.27 2.34
CA THR A 167 18.71 -3.16 3.28
C THR A 167 19.04 -3.65 4.68
N THR A 168 20.24 -3.36 5.14
CA THR A 168 20.56 -3.43 6.58
C THR A 168 19.82 -2.30 7.29
N GLY A 169 19.10 -2.58 8.38
CA GLY A 169 18.38 -1.57 9.17
C GLY A 169 19.30 -0.40 9.54
N GLY A 170 18.85 0.81 9.25
CA GLY A 170 19.61 2.04 9.51
C GLY A 170 19.00 2.92 10.59
N SER A 171 17.97 2.45 11.32
CA SER A 171 17.34 3.19 12.41
C SER A 171 18.10 2.98 13.71
N THR A 172 18.23 4.04 14.53
CA THR A 172 18.87 4.00 15.85
C THR A 172 17.89 3.61 16.94
N ILE A 173 18.39 3.25 18.13
CA ILE A 173 17.55 3.00 19.33
C ILE A 173 16.67 4.22 19.62
N THR A 174 17.20 5.45 19.54
CA THR A 174 16.42 6.68 19.75
C THR A 174 15.29 6.83 18.73
N GLN A 175 15.55 6.50 17.45
CA GLN A 175 14.52 6.49 16.41
C GLN A 175 13.48 5.38 16.64
N GLN A 176 13.89 4.21 17.09
CA GLN A 176 12.96 3.14 17.46
C GLN A 176 12.12 3.52 18.68
N LEU A 177 12.71 4.20 19.67
CA LEU A 177 11.96 4.75 20.80
C LEU A 177 10.88 5.73 20.32
N ILE A 178 11.25 6.71 19.48
CA ILE A 178 10.29 7.66 18.89
C ILE A 178 9.17 6.90 18.16
N LYS A 179 9.52 5.91 17.34
CA LYS A 179 8.54 5.07 16.65
C LYS A 179 7.60 4.35 17.63
N ASN A 180 8.13 3.81 18.72
CA ASN A 180 7.35 3.08 19.72
C ASN A 180 6.39 4.01 20.49
N ILE A 181 6.82 5.24 20.83
CA ILE A 181 6.00 6.19 21.58
C ILE A 181 5.08 7.02 20.68
N SER A 182 5.44 7.31 19.42
CA SER A 182 4.59 8.03 18.48
C SER A 182 3.50 7.15 17.88
N GLY A 183 3.72 5.84 17.81
CA GLY A 183 2.81 4.88 17.19
C GLY A 183 2.57 5.11 15.69
N ASP A 184 3.35 6.00 15.05
CA ASP A 184 3.23 6.32 13.62
C ASP A 184 3.58 5.10 12.76
N LYS A 185 2.59 4.52 12.06
CA LYS A 185 2.75 3.36 11.18
C LYS A 185 2.93 3.73 9.71
N ASP A 186 2.79 5.02 9.35
CA ASP A 186 2.87 5.49 7.97
C ASP A 186 4.23 5.21 7.33
N VAL A 187 4.22 4.74 6.09
CA VAL A 187 5.44 4.36 5.33
C VAL A 187 6.08 5.56 4.62
N LEU A 188 5.57 6.77 4.81
CA LEU A 188 5.97 7.96 4.08
C LEU A 188 7.35 8.49 4.51
N ILE A 189 8.06 9.08 3.55
CA ILE A 189 9.34 9.79 3.74
C ILE A 189 9.22 10.87 4.83
N GLU A 190 8.08 11.52 4.90
CA GLU A 190 7.73 12.54 5.89
C GLU A 190 7.84 12.02 7.32
N ARG A 191 7.28 10.86 7.63
CA ARG A 191 7.44 10.21 8.93
C ARG A 191 8.89 10.00 9.30
N LYS A 192 9.72 9.51 8.35
CA LYS A 192 11.14 9.27 8.64
C LYS A 192 11.90 10.57 8.92
N ILE A 193 11.51 11.65 8.29
CA ILE A 193 12.05 12.99 8.56
C ILE A 193 11.64 13.44 9.97
N LYS A 194 10.35 13.36 10.32
CA LYS A 194 9.85 13.68 11.68
C LYS A 194 10.56 12.84 12.75
N GLU A 195 10.68 11.54 12.53
CA GLU A 195 11.40 10.61 13.42
C GLU A 195 12.86 11.03 13.65
N ILE A 196 13.58 11.43 12.60
CA ILE A 196 14.96 11.92 12.68
C ILE A 196 15.04 13.18 13.56
N PHE A 197 14.17 14.17 13.31
CA PHE A 197 14.23 15.42 14.08
C PHE A 197 13.82 15.25 15.52
N ARG A 198 12.78 14.45 15.79
CA ARG A 198 12.36 14.08 17.14
C ARG A 198 13.47 13.34 17.89
N ALA A 199 14.17 12.41 17.23
CA ALA A 199 15.32 11.71 17.82
C ALA A 199 16.48 12.65 18.16
N LEU A 200 16.78 13.63 17.29
CA LEU A 200 17.79 14.65 17.55
C LEU A 200 17.39 15.59 18.70
N SER A 201 16.09 15.89 18.86
CA SER A 201 15.58 16.70 19.95
C SER A 201 15.67 15.95 21.28
N LEU A 202 15.21 14.70 21.31
CA LEU A 202 15.20 13.85 22.49
C LEU A 202 16.62 13.68 23.09
N GLU A 203 17.62 13.48 22.25
CA GLU A 203 19.03 13.35 22.70
C GLU A 203 19.66 14.64 23.23
N LYS A 204 19.02 15.79 23.07
CA LYS A 204 19.45 17.03 23.71
C LYS A 204 18.92 17.17 25.13
N GLU A 205 17.79 16.54 25.43
CA GLU A 205 17.06 16.69 26.68
C GLU A 205 17.33 15.53 27.66
N TYR A 206 17.58 14.32 27.11
CA TYR A 206 17.72 13.09 27.88
C TYR A 206 19.07 12.43 27.67
N SER A 207 19.58 11.80 28.73
CA SER A 207 20.83 11.05 28.65
C SER A 207 20.66 9.74 27.86
N LYS A 208 21.77 9.12 27.47
CA LYS A 208 21.75 7.81 26.82
C LYS A 208 21.12 6.72 27.70
N ASP A 209 21.29 6.83 29.01
CA ASP A 209 20.71 5.90 29.97
C ASP A 209 19.19 6.08 30.08
N ASP A 210 18.70 7.34 30.12
CA ASP A 210 17.26 7.65 30.11
C ASP A 210 16.60 7.12 28.80
N ILE A 211 17.25 7.31 27.67
CA ILE A 211 16.74 6.85 26.36
C ILE A 211 16.74 5.32 26.28
N MET A 212 17.78 4.66 26.79
CA MET A 212 17.86 3.20 26.84
C MET A 212 16.79 2.62 27.77
N GLU A 213 16.59 3.21 28.95
CA GLU A 213 15.54 2.85 29.88
C GLU A 213 14.15 2.95 29.21
N ALA A 214 13.86 4.11 28.61
CA ALA A 214 12.60 4.35 27.94
C ALA A 214 12.40 3.38 26.76
N TYR A 215 13.44 3.11 25.98
CA TYR A 215 13.38 2.13 24.89
C TYR A 215 13.05 0.73 25.41
N LEU A 216 13.79 0.25 26.43
CA LEU A 216 13.58 -1.09 27.00
C LEU A 216 12.24 -1.24 27.70
N ASN A 217 11.68 -0.17 28.24
CA ASN A 217 10.34 -0.14 28.84
C ASN A 217 9.21 -0.02 27.80
N THR A 218 9.51 0.35 26.53
CA THR A 218 8.53 0.55 25.48
C THR A 218 8.65 -0.41 24.31
N ALA A 219 9.72 -1.23 24.26
CA ALA A 219 9.97 -2.18 23.19
C ALA A 219 8.83 -3.19 23.05
N THR A 220 8.33 -3.37 21.85
CA THR A 220 7.24 -4.32 21.55
C THR A 220 7.81 -5.73 21.43
N THR A 221 7.32 -6.66 22.24
CA THR A 221 7.79 -8.05 22.28
C THR A 221 6.73 -9.07 21.81
N GLY A 222 5.65 -8.60 21.18
CA GLY A 222 4.54 -9.45 20.75
C GLY A 222 3.53 -9.73 21.89
N ASN A 223 2.43 -10.41 21.57
CA ASN A 223 1.40 -10.81 22.54
C ASN A 223 0.91 -9.69 23.48
N ASN A 224 0.79 -8.48 22.96
CA ASN A 224 0.40 -7.30 23.76
C ASN A 224 1.31 -7.02 24.96
N VAL A 225 2.57 -7.42 24.87
CA VAL A 225 3.59 -7.23 25.92
C VAL A 225 4.55 -6.15 25.47
N TYR A 226 4.66 -5.13 26.30
CA TYR A 226 5.54 -3.98 26.08
C TYR A 226 6.55 -3.86 27.23
N GLY A 227 7.80 -3.72 26.84
CA GLY A 227 8.91 -3.60 27.78
C GLY A 227 9.48 -4.93 28.21
N VAL A 228 10.75 -4.89 28.61
CA VAL A 228 11.57 -6.07 28.88
C VAL A 228 11.18 -6.79 30.18
N GLN A 229 10.66 -6.06 31.18
CA GLN A 229 10.20 -6.69 32.43
C GLN A 229 8.94 -7.53 32.19
N ALA A 230 7.97 -6.99 31.45
CA ALA A 230 6.76 -7.74 31.13
C ALA A 230 7.08 -8.95 30.23
N ALA A 231 8.02 -8.82 29.31
CA ALA A 231 8.52 -9.92 28.50
C ALA A 231 9.24 -10.99 29.34
N ALA A 232 10.07 -10.60 30.29
CA ALA A 232 10.75 -11.50 31.23
C ALA A 232 9.75 -12.34 32.04
N ASN A 233 8.71 -11.68 32.55
CA ASN A 233 7.63 -12.35 33.28
C ASN A 233 6.85 -13.32 32.36
N LEU A 234 6.48 -12.87 31.15
CA LEU A 234 5.68 -13.68 30.24
C LEU A 234 6.42 -14.95 29.76
N PHE A 235 7.65 -14.77 29.28
CA PHE A 235 8.37 -15.86 28.64
C PHE A 235 9.11 -16.77 29.63
N PHE A 236 9.59 -16.19 30.74
CA PHE A 236 10.51 -16.88 31.66
C PHE A 236 10.03 -16.92 33.11
N ASP A 237 9.00 -16.16 33.47
CA ASP A 237 8.52 -15.99 34.84
C ASP A 237 9.66 -15.53 35.77
N LYS A 238 10.41 -14.53 35.34
CA LYS A 238 11.58 -13.98 36.03
C LYS A 238 11.49 -12.45 36.09
N ASP A 239 12.13 -11.90 37.14
CA ASP A 239 12.49 -10.49 37.11
C ASP A 239 13.55 -10.26 36.01
N VAL A 240 13.52 -9.08 35.38
CA VAL A 240 14.46 -8.75 34.31
C VAL A 240 15.93 -8.83 34.77
N SER A 241 16.21 -8.54 36.04
CA SER A 241 17.54 -8.63 36.63
C SER A 241 18.06 -10.06 36.77
N GLU A 242 17.17 -11.06 36.71
CA GLU A 242 17.49 -12.49 36.82
C GLU A 242 17.69 -13.17 35.46
N LEU A 243 17.49 -12.44 34.37
CA LEU A 243 17.66 -12.98 33.03
C LEU A 243 19.14 -13.23 32.72
N ASP A 244 19.40 -14.39 32.12
CA ASP A 244 20.71 -14.70 31.58
C ASP A 244 20.96 -14.08 30.18
N THR A 245 22.16 -14.26 29.66
CA THR A 245 22.58 -13.69 28.36
C THR A 245 21.73 -14.19 27.19
N ALA A 246 21.36 -15.47 27.19
CA ALA A 246 20.58 -16.06 26.11
C ALA A 246 19.12 -15.59 26.16
N GLU A 247 18.54 -15.48 27.34
CA GLU A 247 17.19 -14.96 27.57
C GLU A 247 17.07 -13.48 27.18
N CYS A 248 18.05 -12.64 27.58
CA CYS A 248 18.13 -11.24 27.15
C CYS A 248 18.16 -11.10 25.60
N ALA A 249 19.03 -11.90 24.97
CA ALA A 249 19.14 -11.89 23.50
C ALA A 249 17.88 -12.38 22.81
N ALA A 250 17.16 -13.35 23.39
CA ALA A 250 15.91 -13.88 22.85
C ALA A 250 14.76 -12.84 22.90
N ILE A 251 14.64 -12.10 23.99
CA ILE A 251 13.67 -11.00 24.10
C ILE A 251 13.96 -9.91 23.05
N LEU A 252 15.21 -9.47 22.96
CA LEU A 252 15.58 -8.41 22.00
C LEU A 252 15.59 -8.91 20.54
N ALA A 253 15.63 -10.21 20.28
CA ALA A 253 15.43 -10.77 18.95
C ALA A 253 14.01 -10.50 18.42
N ILE A 254 13.02 -10.38 19.29
CA ILE A 254 11.61 -10.14 18.92
C ILE A 254 11.40 -8.72 18.38
N THR A 255 12.09 -7.71 18.93
CA THR A 255 11.84 -6.28 18.68
C THR A 255 11.90 -5.86 17.22
N GLN A 256 12.72 -6.53 16.42
CA GLN A 256 12.86 -6.23 14.99
C GLN A 256 11.58 -6.51 14.19
N ASN A 257 10.94 -7.63 14.46
CA ASN A 257 9.69 -8.05 13.84
C ASN A 257 8.96 -9.03 14.77
N PRO A 258 8.08 -8.53 15.66
CA PRO A 258 7.38 -9.37 16.62
C PRO A 258 6.59 -10.51 15.98
N SER A 259 5.90 -10.26 14.87
CA SER A 259 5.11 -11.29 14.17
C SER A 259 5.97 -12.41 13.56
N LYS A 260 7.26 -12.18 13.38
CA LYS A 260 8.17 -13.17 12.81
C LYS A 260 9.02 -13.91 13.86
N TYR A 261 9.36 -13.20 14.95
CA TYR A 261 10.34 -13.67 15.93
C TYR A 261 9.76 -13.84 17.34
N GLU A 262 8.43 -13.74 17.49
CA GLU A 262 7.76 -13.99 18.74
C GLU A 262 8.09 -15.40 19.25
N LEU A 263 8.49 -15.48 20.53
CA LEU A 263 9.16 -16.66 21.08
C LEU A 263 8.25 -17.89 21.21
N LEU A 264 6.95 -17.68 21.41
CA LEU A 264 5.98 -18.78 21.60
C LEU A 264 5.51 -19.39 20.29
N ALA A 265 5.31 -18.53 19.27
CA ALA A 265 4.83 -18.97 17.97
C ALA A 265 5.95 -19.36 17.01
N HIS A 266 7.15 -18.80 17.19
CA HIS A 266 8.26 -18.89 16.23
C HIS A 266 9.61 -19.15 16.90
N GLU A 267 9.67 -20.14 17.83
CA GLU A 267 10.87 -20.44 18.61
C GLU A 267 12.13 -20.64 17.76
N GLU A 268 12.03 -21.35 16.64
CA GLU A 268 13.20 -21.60 15.77
C GLU A 268 13.69 -20.33 15.07
N LYS A 269 12.78 -19.49 14.57
CA LYS A 269 13.13 -18.20 13.97
C LYS A 269 13.69 -17.23 15.02
N ASN A 270 13.14 -17.25 16.23
CA ASN A 270 13.69 -16.49 17.35
C ASN A 270 15.11 -16.95 17.67
N ARG A 271 15.36 -18.26 17.74
CA ARG A 271 16.69 -18.84 18.01
C ARG A 271 17.72 -18.38 16.97
N GLU A 272 17.38 -18.42 15.69
CA GLU A 272 18.27 -17.91 14.63
C GLU A 272 18.60 -16.42 14.84
N ARG A 273 17.61 -15.61 15.17
CA ARG A 273 17.79 -14.19 15.42
C ARG A 273 18.51 -13.91 16.73
N ARG A 274 18.21 -14.66 17.81
CA ARG A 274 18.93 -14.64 19.08
C ARG A 274 20.42 -14.87 18.87
N ASP A 275 20.76 -15.88 18.10
CA ASP A 275 22.16 -16.24 17.83
C ASP A 275 22.89 -15.12 17.09
N TYR A 276 22.20 -14.41 16.17
CA TYR A 276 22.72 -13.20 15.56
C TYR A 276 22.94 -12.07 16.59
N VAL A 277 22.01 -11.87 17.53
CA VAL A 277 22.18 -10.87 18.60
C VAL A 277 23.37 -11.24 19.48
N LEU A 278 23.50 -12.51 19.87
CA LEU A 278 24.62 -13.01 20.66
C LEU A 278 25.98 -12.80 19.97
N ASP A 279 26.06 -13.01 18.64
CA ASP A 279 27.29 -12.71 17.87
C ASP A 279 27.66 -11.23 17.93
N ASN A 280 26.64 -10.37 17.84
CA ASN A 280 26.85 -8.92 17.90
C ASN A 280 27.23 -8.45 19.33
N MET A 281 26.66 -9.07 20.37
CA MET A 281 27.07 -8.81 21.76
C MET A 281 28.53 -9.20 21.98
N LEU A 282 28.94 -10.38 21.53
CA LEU A 282 30.32 -10.82 21.58
C LEU A 282 31.27 -9.84 20.87
N ASP A 283 30.90 -9.38 19.68
CA ASP A 283 31.68 -8.39 18.92
C ASP A 283 31.88 -7.08 19.69
N ILE A 284 30.82 -6.60 20.34
CA ILE A 284 30.88 -5.39 21.19
C ILE A 284 31.86 -5.60 22.36
N GLU A 285 31.75 -6.71 23.07
CA GLU A 285 32.64 -6.99 24.23
C GLU A 285 34.08 -7.26 23.84
N LEU A 286 34.31 -7.98 22.73
CA LEU A 286 35.65 -8.17 22.19
C LEU A 286 36.28 -6.84 21.73
N THR A 287 35.51 -5.94 21.18
CA THR A 287 35.95 -4.59 20.80
C THR A 287 36.29 -3.77 22.04
N GLN A 288 35.51 -3.90 23.15
CA GLN A 288 35.87 -3.28 24.43
C GLN A 288 37.15 -3.84 25.00
N LEU A 289 37.30 -5.14 25.02
CA LEU A 289 38.50 -5.83 25.51
C LEU A 289 39.78 -5.44 24.69
N LYS A 290 39.61 -5.29 23.37
CA LYS A 290 40.68 -4.80 22.50
C LYS A 290 41.07 -3.36 22.80
N ALA A 291 40.11 -2.49 23.07
CA ALA A 291 40.39 -1.10 23.45
C ALA A 291 41.15 -1.02 24.78
N GLN A 292 40.83 -1.90 25.75
CA GLN A 292 41.62 -2.04 27.00
C GLN A 292 43.07 -2.44 26.75
N LEU A 293 43.31 -3.42 25.87
CA LEU A 293 44.63 -3.85 25.47
C LEU A 293 45.43 -2.70 24.85
N GLU A 294 44.79 -1.94 23.97
CA GLU A 294 45.38 -0.78 23.28
C GLU A 294 45.51 0.46 24.21
N GLY A 295 44.90 0.45 25.40
CA GLY A 295 44.87 1.56 26.35
C GLY A 295 44.06 2.77 25.84
N LYS A 296 43.00 2.52 25.05
CA LYS A 296 42.04 3.53 24.59
C LYS A 296 41.04 3.82 25.69
N GLU A 297 40.53 5.06 25.74
CA GLU A 297 39.49 5.45 26.68
C GLU A 297 38.13 4.88 26.26
N LYS A 298 37.84 4.88 24.96
CA LYS A 298 36.60 4.39 24.37
C LYS A 298 36.82 3.47 23.21
N THR A 299 35.85 2.59 22.97
CA THR A 299 35.75 1.72 21.79
C THR A 299 35.35 2.51 20.56
N GLU A 300 35.35 1.88 19.39
CA GLU A 300 34.74 2.42 18.17
C GLU A 300 33.19 2.52 18.26
N TYR A 301 32.57 1.85 19.20
CA TYR A 301 31.15 1.94 19.53
C TYR A 301 30.86 2.98 20.63
N GLY A 302 31.85 3.75 21.07
CA GLY A 302 31.73 4.80 22.10
C GLY A 302 31.68 4.31 23.54
N ILE A 303 31.72 2.99 23.74
CA ILE A 303 31.68 2.38 25.08
C ILE A 303 33.03 2.65 25.80
N VAL A 304 32.95 3.03 27.06
CA VAL A 304 34.13 3.21 27.90
C VAL A 304 34.90 1.88 27.99
N ALA A 305 36.17 1.91 27.63
CA ALA A 305 36.94 0.68 27.52
C ALA A 305 37.21 0.09 28.93
N GLY A 306 37.48 0.92 29.91
CA GLY A 306 37.97 0.50 31.21
C GLY A 306 39.51 0.57 31.33
N GLY A 307 40.03 0.02 32.41
CA GLY A 307 41.51 0.04 32.69
C GLY A 307 42.29 -0.76 31.66
N LYS A 308 43.55 -0.32 31.39
CA LYS A 308 44.46 -1.00 30.50
C LYS A 308 44.83 -2.39 31.01
N ILE A 309 44.82 -3.38 30.14
CA ILE A 309 45.18 -4.78 30.44
C ILE A 309 46.40 -5.20 29.61
N ASN A 310 47.08 -6.23 30.06
CA ASN A 310 48.18 -6.84 29.30
C ASN A 310 47.66 -7.94 28.35
N LYS A 311 48.56 -8.40 27.48
CA LYS A 311 48.22 -9.41 26.43
C LYS A 311 47.73 -10.74 27.03
N SER A 312 48.34 -11.20 28.12
CA SER A 312 47.97 -12.45 28.79
C SER A 312 46.51 -12.37 29.34
N GLU A 313 46.18 -11.27 29.98
CA GLU A 313 44.84 -11.04 30.50
C GLU A 313 43.82 -10.88 29.38
N TYR A 314 44.17 -10.19 28.29
CA TYR A 314 43.38 -10.11 27.08
C TYR A 314 43.06 -11.49 26.51
N ASP A 315 44.07 -12.36 26.31
CA ASP A 315 43.85 -13.68 25.71
C ASP A 315 43.01 -14.59 26.63
N LYS A 316 43.17 -14.47 27.95
CA LYS A 316 42.35 -15.17 28.93
C LYS A 316 40.90 -14.72 28.90
N GLN A 317 40.65 -13.41 28.93
CA GLN A 317 39.30 -12.85 28.93
C GLN A 317 38.59 -13.08 27.57
N LYS A 318 39.34 -12.94 26.45
CA LYS A 318 38.81 -13.26 25.13
C LYS A 318 38.30 -14.70 25.05
N LYS A 319 39.11 -15.65 25.50
CA LYS A 319 38.73 -17.06 25.50
C LYS A 319 37.49 -17.33 26.40
N ALA A 320 37.40 -16.63 27.53
CA ALA A 320 36.24 -16.73 28.45
C ALA A 320 34.97 -16.18 27.82
N LEU A 321 35.04 -15.01 27.14
CA LEU A 321 33.90 -14.42 26.41
C LEU A 321 33.45 -15.32 25.27
N GLU A 322 34.38 -15.79 24.43
CA GLU A 322 34.05 -16.69 23.32
C GLU A 322 33.36 -17.97 23.81
N ALA A 323 33.79 -18.55 24.93
CA ALA A 323 33.15 -19.71 25.53
C ALA A 323 31.75 -19.39 26.08
N HIS A 324 31.63 -18.27 26.82
CA HIS A 324 30.36 -17.82 27.37
C HIS A 324 29.27 -17.66 26.30
N TYR A 325 29.56 -16.95 25.20
CA TYR A 325 28.60 -16.75 24.12
C TYR A 325 28.33 -18.03 23.31
N ALA A 326 29.33 -18.90 23.16
CA ALA A 326 29.14 -20.19 22.55
C ALA A 326 28.20 -21.12 23.38
N ASP A 327 28.27 -21.02 24.70
CA ASP A 327 27.40 -21.78 25.59
C ASP A 327 25.99 -21.18 25.63
N ALA A 328 25.86 -19.82 25.62
CA ALA A 328 24.57 -19.12 25.50
C ALA A 328 23.80 -19.50 24.22
N LYS A 329 24.50 -19.72 23.08
CA LYS A 329 23.88 -20.19 21.86
C LYS A 329 23.37 -21.63 21.91
N LYS A 330 24.04 -22.49 22.67
CA LYS A 330 23.62 -23.90 22.86
C LYS A 330 22.47 -24.07 23.84
N GLN A 331 22.21 -23.02 24.63
CA GLN A 331 21.19 -23.06 25.68
C GLN A 331 19.80 -23.25 25.07
N THR A 332 19.07 -24.26 25.56
CA THR A 332 17.65 -24.41 25.30
C THR A 332 16.89 -23.56 26.32
N LEU A 333 16.12 -22.60 25.83
CA LEU A 333 15.34 -21.72 26.71
C LEU A 333 14.15 -22.49 27.32
N VAL A 334 13.91 -22.29 28.58
CA VAL A 334 12.75 -22.87 29.28
C VAL A 334 11.62 -21.84 29.26
N ILE A 335 10.69 -22.02 28.33
CA ILE A 335 9.56 -21.10 28.16
C ILE A 335 8.39 -21.60 29.02
N LYS A 336 7.75 -20.71 29.76
CA LYS A 336 6.58 -21.04 30.58
C LYS A 336 5.28 -20.95 29.78
N THR A 337 4.81 -22.10 29.28
CA THR A 337 3.61 -22.24 28.45
C THR A 337 2.29 -21.83 29.14
N SER A 338 2.19 -21.89 30.45
CA SER A 338 0.94 -21.57 31.18
C SER A 338 0.59 -20.09 31.16
N ALA A 339 1.59 -19.20 31.32
CA ALA A 339 1.41 -17.76 31.21
C ALA A 339 1.12 -17.32 29.76
N ALA A 340 1.76 -18.02 28.80
CA ALA A 340 1.57 -17.82 27.38
C ALA A 340 0.16 -18.18 26.88
N GLN A 341 -0.43 -19.27 27.38
CA GLN A 341 -1.80 -19.66 27.04
C GLN A 341 -2.85 -18.70 27.58
N GLN A 342 -2.62 -18.10 28.77
CA GLN A 342 -3.51 -17.09 29.33
C GLN A 342 -3.45 -15.78 28.51
N THR A 343 -2.30 -15.41 27.96
CA THR A 343 -2.13 -14.23 27.10
C THR A 343 -2.73 -14.44 25.71
N ARG A 344 -2.64 -15.66 25.14
CA ARG A 344 -3.25 -16.02 23.84
C ARG A 344 -4.78 -15.93 23.85
N LYS A 345 -5.45 -16.15 24.97
CA LYS A 345 -6.91 -16.09 25.08
C LYS A 345 -7.49 -14.68 24.99
N GLU A 346 -6.67 -13.66 25.00
CA GLU A 346 -7.10 -12.25 25.10
C GLU A 346 -6.64 -11.37 23.94
N THR A 347 -6.24 -11.97 22.82
CA THR A 347 -5.87 -11.19 21.60
C THR A 347 -7.11 -10.57 20.99
N TYR A 348 -7.09 -9.25 20.80
CA TYR A 348 -8.19 -8.51 20.18
C TYR A 348 -8.38 -8.92 18.71
N SER A 349 -9.60 -8.85 18.20
CA SER A 349 -9.88 -9.02 16.78
C SER A 349 -9.22 -7.90 15.97
N TYR A 350 -9.05 -8.10 14.66
CA TYR A 350 -8.57 -7.03 13.77
C TYR A 350 -9.50 -5.82 13.77
N PHE A 351 -10.80 -6.04 13.94
CA PHE A 351 -11.78 -4.96 14.07
C PHE A 351 -11.52 -4.12 15.33
N VAL A 352 -11.35 -4.76 16.49
CA VAL A 352 -11.06 -4.07 17.76
C VAL A 352 -9.78 -3.26 17.68
N ASP A 353 -8.72 -3.83 17.10
CA ASP A 353 -7.47 -3.09 16.90
C ASP A 353 -7.68 -1.85 16.00
N TYR A 354 -8.49 -1.99 14.95
CA TYR A 354 -8.79 -0.87 14.07
C TYR A 354 -9.57 0.24 14.79
N VAL A 355 -10.59 -0.11 15.57
CA VAL A 355 -11.34 0.87 16.41
C VAL A 355 -10.40 1.65 17.31
N ILE A 356 -9.48 0.97 17.97
CA ILE A 356 -8.50 1.61 18.87
C ILE A 356 -7.64 2.62 18.09
N GLU A 357 -7.10 2.23 16.94
CA GLU A 357 -6.26 3.13 16.12
C GLU A 357 -7.05 4.30 15.55
N GLU A 358 -8.28 4.08 15.09
CA GLU A 358 -9.16 5.12 14.57
C GLU A 358 -9.48 6.16 15.65
N VAL A 359 -9.89 5.73 16.83
CA VAL A 359 -10.15 6.63 17.97
C VAL A 359 -8.90 7.41 18.37
N ILE A 360 -7.72 6.78 18.38
CA ILE A 360 -6.45 7.47 18.65
C ILE A 360 -6.20 8.56 17.58
N ASN A 361 -6.36 8.24 16.31
CA ASN A 361 -6.12 9.17 15.22
C ASN A 361 -7.12 10.34 15.25
N ASP A 362 -8.39 10.07 15.55
CA ASP A 362 -9.43 11.10 15.67
C ASP A 362 -9.21 12.01 16.87
N LEU A 363 -8.73 11.49 17.98
CA LEU A 363 -8.32 12.32 19.13
C LEU A 363 -7.15 13.24 18.76
N CYS A 364 -6.20 12.75 17.98
CA CYS A 364 -5.11 13.58 17.48
C CYS A 364 -5.64 14.67 16.53
N ALA A 365 -6.49 14.30 15.56
CA ALA A 365 -7.00 15.21 14.54
C ALA A 365 -7.96 16.27 15.11
N GLN A 366 -8.92 15.85 15.95
CA GLN A 366 -10.00 16.73 16.43
C GLN A 366 -9.64 17.51 17.71
N GLN A 367 -8.80 16.91 18.58
CA GLN A 367 -8.42 17.55 19.85
C GLN A 367 -6.97 18.05 19.85
N GLY A 368 -6.22 17.87 18.77
CA GLY A 368 -4.81 18.31 18.68
C GLY A 368 -3.89 17.54 19.63
N LEU A 369 -4.25 16.34 20.02
CA LEU A 369 -3.45 15.55 20.95
C LEU A 369 -2.28 14.89 20.23
N GLU A 370 -1.15 14.83 20.92
CA GLU A 370 -0.07 13.94 20.51
C GLU A 370 -0.48 12.48 20.60
N LYS A 371 0.00 11.66 19.67
CA LYS A 371 -0.42 10.26 19.53
C LYS A 371 -0.26 9.46 20.82
N GLN A 372 0.82 9.70 21.59
CA GLN A 372 1.02 9.04 22.87
C GLN A 372 -0.03 9.48 23.92
N ALA A 373 -0.39 10.76 23.95
CA ALA A 373 -1.42 11.27 24.86
C ALA A 373 -2.80 10.69 24.49
N ALA A 374 -3.13 10.65 23.20
CA ALA A 374 -4.34 10.03 22.71
C ALA A 374 -4.37 8.52 23.05
N TRP A 375 -3.26 7.82 22.83
CA TRP A 375 -3.09 6.42 23.21
C TRP A 375 -3.33 6.20 24.71
N ASN A 376 -2.71 7.01 25.56
CA ASN A 376 -2.91 6.94 27.01
C ASN A 376 -4.38 7.17 27.39
N LYS A 377 -5.07 8.11 26.73
CA LYS A 377 -6.50 8.33 26.96
C LYS A 377 -7.35 7.13 26.56
N VAL A 378 -7.07 6.52 25.40
CA VAL A 378 -7.83 5.35 24.93
C VAL A 378 -7.63 4.15 25.85
N TYR A 379 -6.42 3.91 26.32
CA TYR A 379 -6.16 2.73 27.16
C TYR A 379 -6.49 2.95 28.64
N ASN A 380 -6.37 4.19 29.13
CA ASN A 380 -6.43 4.50 30.55
C ASN A 380 -7.48 5.56 30.90
N GLY A 381 -8.17 6.12 29.90
CA GLY A 381 -9.14 7.21 30.12
C GLY A 381 -10.55 6.76 30.51
N GLY A 382 -10.82 5.45 30.54
CA GLY A 382 -12.14 4.92 30.92
C GLY A 382 -13.22 5.24 29.89
N PHE A 383 -12.89 5.18 28.59
CA PHE A 383 -13.84 5.48 27.54
C PHE A 383 -14.88 4.37 27.33
N SER A 384 -16.09 4.78 26.99
CA SER A 384 -17.10 3.92 26.38
C SER A 384 -17.12 4.19 24.88
N ILE A 385 -16.63 3.24 24.07
CA ILE A 385 -16.53 3.33 22.63
C ILE A 385 -17.66 2.50 22.01
N TYR A 386 -18.61 3.15 21.35
CA TYR A 386 -19.75 2.48 20.71
C TYR A 386 -19.39 2.15 19.26
N THR A 387 -19.16 0.88 19.01
CA THR A 387 -18.66 0.40 17.71
C THR A 387 -19.81 0.16 16.72
N THR A 388 -19.44 0.07 15.42
CA THR A 388 -20.35 -0.24 14.31
C THR A 388 -20.37 -1.72 13.96
N VAL A 389 -19.61 -2.55 14.68
CA VAL A 389 -19.47 -3.98 14.40
C VAL A 389 -20.81 -4.69 14.40
N ASP A 390 -20.94 -5.64 13.49
CA ASP A 390 -21.96 -6.69 13.56
C ASP A 390 -21.24 -7.98 14.01
N GLU A 391 -21.54 -8.45 15.24
CA GLU A 391 -20.86 -9.63 15.78
C GLU A 391 -21.09 -10.90 14.97
N LYS A 392 -22.25 -11.03 14.31
CA LYS A 392 -22.49 -12.17 13.43
C LYS A 392 -21.56 -12.11 12.23
N ILE A 393 -21.43 -10.93 11.61
CA ILE A 393 -20.54 -10.71 10.48
C ILE A 393 -19.07 -10.92 10.88
N GLN A 394 -18.66 -10.32 12.00
CA GLN A 394 -17.28 -10.50 12.49
C GLN A 394 -17.01 -11.95 12.88
N GLY A 395 -17.97 -12.63 13.49
CA GLY A 395 -17.85 -14.05 13.83
C GLY A 395 -17.70 -14.96 12.60
N ILE A 396 -18.41 -14.66 11.50
CA ILE A 396 -18.25 -15.37 10.21
C ILE A 396 -16.84 -15.13 9.66
N LEU A 397 -16.37 -13.88 9.67
CA LEU A 397 -15.01 -13.54 9.24
C LEU A 397 -13.97 -14.26 10.09
N ASP A 398 -14.08 -14.22 11.40
CA ASP A 398 -13.15 -14.87 12.33
C ASP A 398 -13.13 -16.39 12.12
N GLN A 399 -14.30 -17.01 11.92
CA GLN A 399 -14.39 -18.42 11.65
C GLN A 399 -13.74 -18.79 10.31
N ASP A 400 -14.01 -18.06 9.25
CA ASP A 400 -13.51 -18.35 7.91
C ASP A 400 -12.04 -18.01 7.71
N PHE A 401 -11.51 -16.99 8.43
CA PHE A 401 -10.15 -16.48 8.28
C PHE A 401 -9.20 -16.88 9.40
N ILE A 402 -9.66 -16.95 10.65
CA ILE A 402 -8.81 -17.12 11.84
C ILE A 402 -8.71 -18.59 12.25
N THR A 403 -9.84 -19.32 12.35
CA THR A 403 -9.86 -20.66 12.95
C THR A 403 -9.39 -21.78 12.05
N ASN A 404 -8.99 -21.47 10.85
CA ASN A 404 -8.88 -22.39 9.73
C ASN A 404 -7.70 -23.36 9.76
N GLU A 405 -6.68 -23.13 10.58
CA GLU A 405 -5.49 -24.00 10.63
C GLU A 405 -5.60 -25.14 11.64
N ILE A 406 -6.46 -24.98 12.66
CA ILE A 406 -6.51 -25.92 13.80
C ILE A 406 -7.58 -27.01 13.60
N ASN A 407 -8.67 -26.72 12.89
CA ASN A 407 -9.76 -27.68 12.64
C ASN A 407 -9.95 -27.92 11.14
N TYR A 408 -8.97 -28.53 10.53
CA TYR A 408 -8.96 -28.79 9.11
C TYR A 408 -10.05 -29.76 8.66
N ASP A 409 -11.13 -29.25 8.08
CA ASP A 409 -12.03 -30.01 7.21
C ASP A 409 -11.92 -29.45 5.78
N PRO A 410 -11.34 -30.22 4.84
CA PRO A 410 -11.18 -29.78 3.44
C PRO A 410 -12.48 -29.35 2.77
N ALA A 411 -13.62 -29.82 3.28
CA ALA A 411 -14.93 -29.50 2.75
C ALA A 411 -15.47 -28.16 3.27
N LYS A 412 -14.97 -27.66 4.39
CA LYS A 412 -15.45 -26.46 5.07
C LYS A 412 -14.55 -25.24 4.95
N SER A 413 -13.25 -25.43 4.60
CA SER A 413 -12.30 -24.34 4.51
C SER A 413 -12.16 -23.81 3.10
N ILE A 414 -12.49 -22.53 2.88
CA ILE A 414 -12.28 -21.86 1.60
C ILE A 414 -10.80 -21.76 1.24
N PHE A 415 -9.95 -21.52 2.21
CA PHE A 415 -8.51 -21.37 1.98
C PHE A 415 -7.84 -22.66 1.55
N GLN A 416 -8.33 -23.81 1.96
CA GLN A 416 -7.73 -25.07 1.58
C GLN A 416 -8.05 -25.51 0.17
N LYS A 417 -9.26 -25.27 -0.33
CA LYS A 417 -9.54 -25.47 -1.76
C LYS A 417 -8.63 -24.61 -2.62
N VAL A 418 -8.21 -23.46 -2.12
CA VAL A 418 -7.33 -22.52 -2.80
C VAL A 418 -5.87 -22.87 -2.56
N SER A 419 -5.45 -23.10 -1.32
CA SER A 419 -4.06 -23.41 -0.95
C SER A 419 -3.65 -24.85 -1.24
N GLY A 420 -4.55 -25.80 -1.22
CA GLY A 420 -4.27 -27.20 -1.54
C GLY A 420 -4.02 -27.50 -3.03
N ARG A 421 -4.16 -26.47 -3.90
CA ARG A 421 -3.78 -26.56 -5.32
C ARG A 421 -2.37 -26.01 -5.56
N TYR A 422 -1.48 -26.26 -4.61
CA TYR A 422 -0.14 -25.84 -4.68
C TYR A 422 0.50 -26.04 -6.01
N ILE A 423 0.80 -24.97 -6.58
CA ILE A 423 2.15 -24.47 -6.63
C ILE A 423 3.10 -25.51 -7.22
N THR A 424 2.66 -26.11 -8.29
CA THR A 424 3.60 -26.63 -9.24
C THR A 424 3.38 -25.84 -10.52
N ASN A 425 4.13 -24.79 -10.75
CA ASN A 425 4.26 -24.21 -12.06
C ASN A 425 5.01 -25.23 -12.93
N GLY A 426 4.24 -26.12 -13.60
CA GLY A 426 4.79 -27.18 -14.42
C GLY A 426 5.71 -28.16 -13.69
N GLY A 427 5.48 -28.46 -12.40
CA GLY A 427 6.28 -29.38 -11.61
C GLY A 427 7.59 -28.81 -11.06
N LYS A 428 7.78 -27.49 -11.09
CA LYS A 428 8.92 -26.82 -10.46
C LYS A 428 8.60 -26.47 -9.01
N ASP A 429 9.50 -26.84 -8.11
CA ASP A 429 9.50 -26.44 -6.71
C ASP A 429 9.96 -24.97 -6.65
N PHE A 430 9.15 -24.10 -6.02
CA PHE A 430 9.53 -22.69 -5.82
C PHE A 430 10.40 -22.46 -4.58
N GLY A 431 10.98 -23.51 -4.03
CA GLY A 431 11.83 -23.44 -2.85
C GLY A 431 11.09 -23.04 -1.58
N ASP A 432 11.65 -22.12 -0.78
CA ASP A 432 11.06 -21.75 0.52
C ASP A 432 9.68 -21.04 0.41
N TYR A 433 9.33 -20.49 -0.74
CA TYR A 433 8.00 -19.91 -1.00
C TYR A 433 6.88 -20.94 -1.08
N VAL A 434 7.18 -22.20 -1.36
CA VAL A 434 6.22 -23.31 -1.42
C VAL A 434 5.60 -23.60 -0.05
N LYS A 435 6.27 -23.23 1.03
CA LYS A 435 5.81 -23.44 2.41
C LYS A 435 4.93 -22.31 2.94
N GLU A 436 4.94 -21.15 2.30
CA GLU A 436 4.11 -20.01 2.71
C GLU A 436 2.77 -20.05 1.99
N GLN A 437 1.69 -20.00 2.74
CA GLN A 437 0.35 -19.92 2.19
C GLN A 437 0.03 -18.46 1.84
N PRO A 438 -0.73 -18.20 0.75
CA PRO A 438 -1.20 -16.86 0.45
C PRO A 438 -1.99 -16.29 1.62
N GLN A 439 -1.84 -15.01 1.86
CA GLN A 439 -2.64 -14.24 2.79
C GLN A 439 -3.95 -13.79 2.14
N CYS A 440 -4.88 -13.40 2.98
CA CYS A 440 -6.15 -12.85 2.55
C CYS A 440 -6.63 -11.82 3.56
N ALA A 441 -7.28 -10.77 3.06
CA ALA A 441 -7.91 -9.77 3.90
C ALA A 441 -9.29 -9.40 3.34
N MET A 442 -10.22 -9.06 4.22
CA MET A 442 -11.58 -8.69 3.84
C MET A 442 -12.15 -7.62 4.77
N VAL A 443 -12.89 -6.68 4.17
CA VAL A 443 -13.69 -5.68 4.88
C VAL A 443 -15.14 -5.80 4.43
N ILE A 444 -16.07 -5.71 5.37
CA ILE A 444 -17.52 -5.63 5.09
C ILE A 444 -18.04 -4.35 5.73
N MET A 445 -18.77 -3.56 4.92
CA MET A 445 -19.37 -2.29 5.32
C MET A 445 -20.82 -2.23 4.88
N ASP A 446 -21.62 -1.45 5.59
CA ASP A 446 -22.92 -1.03 5.07
C ASP A 446 -22.78 0.21 4.16
N TYR A 447 -23.89 0.70 3.65
CA TYR A 447 -23.93 1.85 2.74
C TYR A 447 -24.00 3.21 3.45
N GLU A 448 -23.82 3.22 4.74
CA GLU A 448 -23.72 4.42 5.59
C GLU A 448 -22.29 4.60 6.16
N GLY A 449 -21.32 3.85 5.63
CA GLY A 449 -19.92 3.93 6.03
C GLY A 449 -19.56 3.11 7.26
N ASN A 450 -20.52 2.45 7.89
CA ASN A 450 -20.25 1.64 9.07
C ASN A 450 -19.48 0.37 8.69
N ILE A 451 -18.31 0.17 9.26
CA ILE A 451 -17.55 -1.05 9.14
C ILE A 451 -18.20 -2.12 10.02
N LYS A 452 -18.69 -3.19 9.42
CA LYS A 452 -19.38 -4.29 10.11
C LYS A 452 -18.47 -5.43 10.51
N GLY A 453 -17.32 -5.56 9.82
CA GLY A 453 -16.33 -6.55 10.16
C GLY A 453 -15.04 -6.41 9.35
N ILE A 454 -13.93 -6.83 9.96
CA ILE A 454 -12.58 -6.81 9.37
C ILE A 454 -11.89 -8.15 9.62
N ALA A 455 -11.39 -8.76 8.54
CA ALA A 455 -10.39 -9.81 8.60
C ALA A 455 -9.07 -9.27 8.03
N GLY A 456 -8.10 -9.00 8.88
CA GLY A 456 -6.83 -8.37 8.53
C GLY A 456 -5.72 -9.34 8.14
N GLY A 457 -6.02 -10.63 8.04
CA GLY A 457 -5.05 -11.66 7.68
C GLY A 457 -5.65 -13.05 7.84
N ARG A 458 -4.94 -14.05 7.33
CA ARG A 458 -5.31 -15.45 7.41
C ARG A 458 -4.55 -16.13 8.54
N GLY A 459 -5.22 -17.05 9.22
CA GLY A 459 -4.69 -17.79 10.38
C GLY A 459 -4.96 -17.09 11.71
N GLU A 460 -4.55 -17.74 12.79
CA GLU A 460 -4.74 -17.19 14.13
C GLU A 460 -3.90 -15.92 14.33
N LYS A 461 -4.53 -14.86 14.77
CA LYS A 461 -3.86 -13.61 15.11
C LYS A 461 -2.99 -13.81 16.36
N THR A 462 -1.71 -13.50 16.26
CA THR A 462 -0.69 -13.84 17.28
C THR A 462 -0.45 -12.73 18.31
N GLY A 463 -1.08 -11.57 18.15
CA GLY A 463 -0.90 -10.43 19.06
C GLY A 463 -1.81 -9.25 18.70
N ASP A 464 -1.94 -8.31 19.62
CA ASP A 464 -2.70 -7.09 19.40
C ASP A 464 -1.92 -6.08 18.55
N ARG A 465 -2.64 -5.27 17.81
CA ARG A 465 -2.07 -4.24 16.94
C ARG A 465 -0.99 -4.77 16.00
N THR A 466 -1.14 -6.01 15.57
CA THR A 466 -0.33 -6.57 14.49
C THR A 466 -0.74 -5.94 13.17
N PHE A 467 0.15 -5.99 12.18
CA PHE A 467 -0.11 -5.45 10.85
C PHE A 467 -1.42 -6.00 10.29
N ASN A 468 -2.33 -5.11 9.95
CA ASN A 468 -3.65 -5.42 9.42
C ASN A 468 -3.63 -5.28 7.90
N LEU A 469 -3.61 -6.40 7.18
CA LEU A 469 -3.59 -6.39 5.72
C LEU A 469 -4.81 -5.71 5.09
N ALA A 470 -5.92 -5.59 5.83
CA ALA A 470 -7.12 -4.95 5.33
C ALA A 470 -7.06 -3.42 5.37
N THR A 471 -6.31 -2.85 6.31
CA THR A 471 -6.26 -1.40 6.57
C THR A 471 -4.87 -0.80 6.37
N ASP A 472 -3.81 -1.50 6.83
CA ASP A 472 -2.43 -1.04 6.75
C ASP A 472 -1.73 -1.55 5.47
N GLY A 473 -2.27 -2.61 4.86
CA GLY A 473 -1.73 -3.23 3.66
C GLY A 473 -2.16 -2.51 2.40
N ILE A 474 -1.30 -1.63 1.86
CA ILE A 474 -1.54 -1.01 0.55
C ILE A 474 -1.00 -1.90 -0.56
N ARG A 475 -1.85 -2.19 -1.57
CA ARG A 475 -1.54 -3.13 -2.68
C ARG A 475 -2.04 -2.59 -4.01
N GLN A 476 -1.39 -2.99 -5.11
CA GLN A 476 -1.85 -2.67 -6.45
C GLN A 476 -3.22 -3.31 -6.71
N THR A 477 -4.19 -2.51 -7.12
CA THR A 477 -5.58 -2.95 -7.24
C THR A 477 -5.90 -3.69 -8.54
N GLY A 478 -5.00 -3.58 -9.52
CA GLY A 478 -5.28 -4.09 -10.85
C GLY A 478 -6.61 -3.53 -11.39
N SER A 479 -7.31 -4.33 -12.16
CA SER A 479 -8.57 -3.90 -12.80
C SER A 479 -9.73 -3.60 -11.84
N ALA A 480 -9.58 -3.81 -10.53
CA ALA A 480 -10.60 -3.40 -9.56
C ALA A 480 -10.72 -1.87 -9.45
N ILE A 481 -9.72 -1.11 -9.88
CA ILE A 481 -9.77 0.36 -9.90
C ILE A 481 -10.72 0.91 -10.98
N LYS A 482 -10.93 0.19 -12.11
CA LYS A 482 -11.63 0.69 -13.31
C LYS A 482 -13.00 1.29 -13.04
N PRO A 483 -13.88 0.69 -12.20
CA PRO A 483 -15.19 1.27 -11.92
C PRO A 483 -15.12 2.66 -11.32
N ILE A 484 -14.23 2.87 -10.36
CA ILE A 484 -14.15 4.13 -9.60
C ILE A 484 -13.27 5.19 -10.30
N SER A 485 -12.22 4.79 -10.99
CA SER A 485 -11.28 5.73 -11.63
C SER A 485 -11.64 6.08 -13.08
N VAL A 486 -12.29 5.15 -13.79
CA VAL A 486 -12.51 5.30 -15.23
C VAL A 486 -13.99 5.46 -15.57
N TYR A 487 -14.80 4.44 -15.23
CA TYR A 487 -16.16 4.38 -15.74
C TYR A 487 -17.15 5.26 -14.98
N ALA A 488 -17.02 5.38 -13.65
CA ALA A 488 -17.89 6.26 -12.88
C ALA A 488 -17.76 7.73 -13.30
N PRO A 489 -16.54 8.34 -13.33
CA PRO A 489 -16.42 9.69 -13.81
C PRO A 489 -16.78 9.86 -15.29
N ALA A 490 -16.51 8.85 -16.16
CA ALA A 490 -16.85 8.93 -17.57
C ALA A 490 -18.36 8.94 -17.81
N ILE A 491 -19.14 8.17 -17.05
CA ILE A 491 -20.61 8.13 -17.12
C ILE A 491 -21.21 9.38 -16.47
N ASP A 492 -20.62 9.81 -15.34
CA ASP A 492 -21.13 10.98 -14.63
C ASP A 492 -20.98 12.27 -15.44
N LEU A 493 -19.89 12.39 -16.18
CA LEU A 493 -19.60 13.48 -17.12
C LEU A 493 -20.26 13.32 -18.49
N ASP A 494 -21.10 12.31 -18.72
CA ASP A 494 -21.75 12.01 -19.98
C ASP A 494 -20.80 11.78 -21.17
N LEU A 495 -19.54 11.39 -20.89
CA LEU A 495 -18.54 11.11 -21.91
C LEU A 495 -18.76 9.75 -22.59
N VAL A 496 -19.34 8.82 -21.86
CA VAL A 496 -19.71 7.50 -22.36
C VAL A 496 -21.07 7.08 -21.78
N HIS A 497 -21.74 6.16 -22.47
CA HIS A 497 -23.00 5.56 -22.01
C HIS A 497 -22.92 4.04 -22.13
N TRP A 498 -23.93 3.30 -21.69
CA TRP A 498 -23.99 1.84 -21.65
C TRP A 498 -23.47 1.15 -22.89
N SER A 499 -23.94 1.59 -24.06
CA SER A 499 -23.65 1.00 -25.36
C SER A 499 -22.61 1.78 -26.17
N TYR A 500 -21.91 2.74 -25.58
CA TYR A 500 -20.86 3.51 -26.26
C TYR A 500 -19.81 2.59 -26.83
N LEU A 501 -19.59 2.66 -28.14
CA LEU A 501 -18.68 1.77 -28.88
C LEU A 501 -17.25 2.30 -28.87
N THR A 502 -16.33 1.45 -28.50
CA THR A 502 -14.89 1.74 -28.56
C THR A 502 -14.14 0.57 -29.20
N GLN A 503 -13.19 0.89 -30.08
CA GLN A 503 -12.34 -0.11 -30.71
C GLN A 503 -11.37 -0.73 -29.68
N ASP A 504 -11.48 -2.05 -29.45
CA ASP A 504 -10.48 -2.82 -28.74
C ASP A 504 -9.24 -2.99 -29.63
N SER A 505 -8.29 -2.12 -29.44
CA SER A 505 -6.99 -2.05 -30.12
C SER A 505 -6.00 -1.31 -29.23
N PRO A 506 -4.69 -1.44 -29.44
CA PRO A 506 -3.71 -0.69 -28.66
C PRO A 506 -4.04 0.81 -28.61
N PHE A 507 -3.83 1.39 -27.43
CA PHE A 507 -3.90 2.82 -27.23
C PHE A 507 -2.65 3.54 -27.73
N GLY A 508 -1.52 2.86 -27.63
CA GLY A 508 -0.23 3.29 -28.11
C GLY A 508 0.73 2.12 -28.22
N TYR A 509 2.00 2.42 -28.39
CA TYR A 509 3.05 1.42 -28.54
C TYR A 509 4.23 1.75 -27.63
N LEU A 510 4.77 0.73 -26.99
CA LEU A 510 5.98 0.87 -26.19
C LEU A 510 7.22 0.75 -27.08
N VAL A 511 7.99 1.83 -27.19
CA VAL A 511 9.27 1.90 -27.91
C VAL A 511 10.34 2.33 -26.90
N ASN A 512 11.31 1.46 -26.64
CA ASN A 512 12.35 1.69 -25.61
C ASN A 512 11.78 2.09 -24.22
N GLY A 513 10.66 1.48 -23.84
CA GLY A 513 10.01 1.77 -22.57
C GLY A 513 9.15 3.04 -22.54
N GLN A 514 9.08 3.81 -23.62
CA GLN A 514 8.23 5.00 -23.72
C GLN A 514 6.96 4.71 -24.51
N LEU A 515 5.84 5.23 -24.02
CA LEU A 515 4.55 5.13 -24.72
C LEU A 515 4.46 6.20 -25.81
N VAL A 516 4.27 5.75 -27.06
CA VAL A 516 4.03 6.62 -28.22
C VAL A 516 2.69 6.28 -28.86
N ARG A 517 1.95 7.28 -29.37
CA ARG A 517 0.60 7.07 -29.94
C ARG A 517 0.60 6.37 -31.29
N SER A 518 1.66 6.50 -32.05
CA SER A 518 1.82 5.84 -33.33
C SER A 518 3.26 5.47 -33.58
N VAL A 519 3.45 4.40 -34.33
CA VAL A 519 4.79 3.91 -34.77
C VAL A 519 4.73 3.53 -36.24
N GLY A 520 5.89 3.56 -36.89
CA GLY A 520 6.05 2.95 -38.22
C GLY A 520 5.84 1.44 -38.19
N THR A 521 5.72 0.82 -39.32
CA THR A 521 5.61 -0.63 -39.48
C THR A 521 6.86 -1.21 -40.15
N LYS A 522 7.12 -2.50 -39.90
CA LYS A 522 8.10 -3.32 -40.64
C LYS A 522 7.38 -4.52 -41.23
N THR A 523 7.89 -4.96 -42.37
CA THR A 523 7.41 -6.21 -43.00
C THR A 523 8.07 -7.40 -42.30
N VAL A 524 7.27 -8.35 -41.85
CA VAL A 524 7.73 -9.64 -41.32
C VAL A 524 7.16 -10.73 -42.22
N GLU A 525 7.98 -11.67 -42.62
CA GLU A 525 7.56 -12.85 -43.37
C GLU A 525 7.32 -13.99 -42.41
N GLU A 526 6.14 -14.57 -42.47
CA GLU A 526 5.76 -15.76 -41.70
C GLU A 526 5.62 -16.92 -42.70
N THR A 527 6.26 -18.04 -42.38
CA THR A 527 6.17 -19.28 -43.16
C THR A 527 5.30 -20.27 -42.39
N ASP A 528 4.20 -20.72 -43.03
CA ASP A 528 3.33 -21.72 -42.42
C ASP A 528 3.95 -23.13 -42.43
N ALA A 529 3.27 -24.10 -41.83
CA ALA A 529 3.74 -25.49 -41.75
C ALA A 529 3.83 -26.17 -43.13
N GLU A 530 3.12 -25.61 -44.14
CA GLU A 530 3.10 -26.06 -45.53
C GLU A 530 4.17 -25.38 -46.40
N GLY A 531 4.94 -24.41 -45.85
CA GLY A 531 6.04 -23.72 -46.53
C GLY A 531 5.60 -22.47 -47.31
N ASN A 532 4.37 -21.99 -47.17
CA ASN A 532 3.91 -20.77 -47.82
C ASN A 532 4.40 -19.55 -47.03
N VAL A 533 4.97 -18.59 -47.70
CA VAL A 533 5.45 -17.34 -47.10
C VAL A 533 4.38 -16.27 -47.24
N THR A 534 3.93 -15.74 -46.10
CA THR A 534 3.03 -14.60 -46.04
C THR A 534 3.74 -13.39 -45.48
N SER A 535 3.61 -12.23 -46.11
CA SER A 535 4.17 -10.97 -45.64
C SER A 535 3.15 -10.20 -44.80
N LYS A 536 3.50 -9.82 -43.56
CA LYS A 536 2.64 -9.07 -42.67
C LYS A 536 3.32 -7.79 -42.21
N GLN A 537 2.59 -6.69 -42.23
CA GLN A 537 3.04 -5.44 -41.63
C GLN A 537 2.81 -5.47 -40.11
N VAL A 538 3.88 -5.34 -39.33
CA VAL A 538 3.81 -5.29 -37.87
C VAL A 538 4.34 -3.96 -37.33
N PRO A 539 3.76 -3.40 -36.31
CA PRO A 539 4.25 -2.16 -35.68
C PRO A 539 5.70 -2.31 -35.19
N LEU A 540 6.45 -1.21 -35.18
CA LEU A 540 7.82 -1.14 -34.65
C LEU A 540 7.90 -1.12 -33.09
N GLY A 541 6.79 -1.23 -32.40
CA GLY A 541 6.71 -1.29 -30.95
C GLY A 541 5.66 -2.30 -30.48
N ASN A 542 5.69 -2.64 -29.20
CA ASN A 542 4.68 -3.50 -28.58
C ASN A 542 3.41 -2.69 -28.31
N GLY A 543 2.27 -3.16 -28.79
CA GLY A 543 0.97 -2.53 -28.52
C GLY A 543 0.68 -2.49 -27.01
N TRP A 544 0.24 -1.34 -26.52
CA TRP A 544 -0.09 -1.13 -25.12
C TRP A 544 -1.48 -0.48 -24.97
N PRO A 545 -2.25 -0.85 -23.93
CA PRO A 545 -2.05 -2.01 -23.07
C PRO A 545 -2.42 -3.30 -23.81
N THR A 546 -1.98 -4.43 -23.25
CA THR A 546 -2.46 -5.76 -23.66
C THR A 546 -3.65 -6.16 -22.81
N ASN A 547 -4.61 -6.89 -23.40
CA ASN A 547 -5.68 -7.54 -22.66
C ASN A 547 -5.18 -8.87 -22.05
N TYR A 548 -5.84 -9.37 -20.98
CA TYR A 548 -5.46 -10.61 -20.31
C TYR A 548 -5.52 -11.84 -21.23
N TYR A 549 -6.35 -11.79 -22.28
CA TYR A 549 -6.48 -12.85 -23.31
C TYR A 549 -5.52 -12.65 -24.49
N ASN A 550 -4.60 -11.69 -24.44
CA ASN A 550 -3.56 -11.41 -25.43
C ASN A 550 -4.07 -11.24 -26.89
N SER A 551 -5.28 -10.73 -27.05
CA SER A 551 -5.89 -10.45 -28.35
C SER A 551 -6.77 -9.20 -28.30
N TYR A 552 -7.30 -8.78 -29.46
CA TYR A 552 -8.22 -7.66 -29.59
C TYR A 552 -9.50 -8.12 -30.29
N GLN A 553 -10.64 -7.68 -29.77
CA GLN A 553 -11.96 -8.17 -30.17
C GLN A 553 -12.73 -7.20 -31.10
N GLY A 554 -12.12 -6.11 -31.55
CA GLY A 554 -12.78 -5.13 -32.41
C GLY A 554 -13.65 -4.14 -31.63
N MET A 555 -14.80 -3.77 -32.18
CA MET A 555 -15.70 -2.81 -31.53
C MET A 555 -16.44 -3.46 -30.35
N LEU A 556 -16.34 -2.87 -29.19
CA LEU A 556 -17.02 -3.33 -27.97
C LEU A 556 -17.77 -2.18 -27.31
N THR A 557 -18.94 -2.47 -26.74
CA THR A 557 -19.66 -1.53 -25.89
C THR A 557 -19.00 -1.39 -24.53
N VAL A 558 -19.25 -0.27 -23.83
CA VAL A 558 -18.82 -0.04 -22.43
C VAL A 558 -19.27 -1.20 -21.53
N ASN A 559 -20.52 -1.67 -21.67
CA ASN A 559 -20.99 -2.83 -20.91
C ASN A 559 -20.10 -4.07 -21.13
N ARG A 560 -19.79 -4.42 -22.36
CA ARG A 560 -18.91 -5.56 -22.68
C ARG A 560 -17.48 -5.33 -22.20
N ALA A 561 -17.01 -4.10 -22.28
CA ALA A 561 -15.67 -3.73 -21.82
C ALA A 561 -15.49 -3.90 -20.33
N ILE A 562 -16.45 -3.46 -19.50
CA ILE A 562 -16.37 -3.60 -18.05
C ILE A 562 -16.63 -5.06 -17.63
N GLN A 563 -17.58 -5.74 -18.28
CA GLN A 563 -17.92 -7.13 -18.05
C GLN A 563 -16.70 -8.06 -18.22
N ASN A 564 -15.92 -7.84 -19.28
CA ASN A 564 -14.74 -8.63 -19.61
C ASN A 564 -13.43 -7.96 -19.15
N SER A 565 -13.51 -6.86 -18.43
CA SER A 565 -12.34 -6.16 -17.87
C SER A 565 -11.30 -5.73 -18.92
N VAL A 566 -11.74 -5.27 -20.11
CA VAL A 566 -10.89 -4.94 -21.24
C VAL A 566 -9.97 -3.76 -20.93
N ASN A 567 -8.66 -3.95 -21.05
CA ASN A 567 -7.66 -2.96 -20.67
C ASN A 567 -7.58 -1.79 -21.67
N THR A 568 -7.60 -2.08 -22.95
CA THR A 568 -7.49 -1.06 -24.01
C THR A 568 -8.62 -0.05 -23.95
N ILE A 569 -9.85 -0.51 -23.69
CA ILE A 569 -11.02 0.34 -23.61
C ILE A 569 -11.00 1.16 -22.31
N ALA A 570 -10.55 0.57 -21.21
CA ALA A 570 -10.40 1.31 -19.95
C ALA A 570 -9.43 2.50 -20.11
N VAL A 571 -8.27 2.26 -20.75
CA VAL A 571 -7.29 3.34 -21.02
C VAL A 571 -7.86 4.41 -21.95
N LYS A 572 -8.57 4.02 -23.03
CA LYS A 572 -9.20 4.97 -23.96
C LYS A 572 -10.34 5.76 -23.30
N THR A 573 -11.08 5.14 -22.40
CA THR A 573 -12.11 5.84 -21.61
C THR A 573 -11.48 6.79 -20.62
N LEU A 574 -10.37 6.41 -19.96
CA LEU A 574 -9.61 7.32 -19.11
C LEU A 574 -9.02 8.51 -19.89
N ASP A 575 -8.65 8.30 -21.17
CA ASP A 575 -8.20 9.40 -22.02
C ASP A 575 -9.29 10.45 -22.27
N LEU A 576 -10.56 10.05 -22.31
CA LEU A 576 -11.71 10.98 -22.37
C LEU A 576 -11.92 11.73 -21.05
N VAL A 577 -11.77 11.04 -19.92
CA VAL A 577 -11.89 11.62 -18.56
C VAL A 577 -10.70 12.50 -18.25
N THR A 578 -9.53 12.16 -18.69
CA THR A 578 -8.16 12.58 -18.37
C THR A 578 -7.63 12.00 -17.04
N PRO A 579 -6.33 11.68 -16.97
CA PRO A 579 -5.74 11.17 -15.73
C PRO A 579 -5.88 12.12 -14.54
N GLN A 580 -5.79 13.45 -14.75
CA GLN A 580 -5.93 14.42 -13.66
C GLN A 580 -7.33 14.39 -13.03
N VAL A 581 -8.38 14.42 -13.84
CA VAL A 581 -9.78 14.38 -13.35
C VAL A 581 -10.04 13.08 -12.59
N SER A 582 -9.54 11.97 -13.10
CA SER A 582 -9.65 10.66 -12.44
C SER A 582 -8.91 10.63 -11.09
N TYR A 583 -7.68 11.14 -11.03
CA TYR A 583 -6.91 11.27 -9.79
C TYR A 583 -7.67 12.14 -8.77
N ASP A 584 -8.10 13.33 -9.18
CA ASP A 584 -8.84 14.26 -8.31
C ASP A 584 -10.13 13.62 -7.78
N PHE A 585 -10.82 12.82 -8.61
CA PHE A 585 -11.99 12.09 -8.18
C PHE A 585 -11.66 11.03 -7.11
N LEU A 586 -10.61 10.24 -7.30
CA LEU A 586 -10.19 9.24 -6.32
C LEU A 586 -9.70 9.88 -5.02
N HIS A 587 -8.86 10.89 -5.13
CA HIS A 587 -8.20 11.51 -3.98
C HIS A 587 -9.15 12.43 -3.20
N ASN A 588 -9.80 13.39 -3.89
CA ASN A 588 -10.60 14.42 -3.22
C ASN A 588 -12.03 13.96 -2.91
N ASN A 589 -12.64 13.14 -3.80
CA ASN A 589 -14.04 12.74 -3.62
C ASN A 589 -14.17 11.41 -2.86
N LEU A 590 -13.25 10.47 -3.08
CA LEU A 590 -13.29 9.15 -2.45
C LEU A 590 -12.26 8.96 -1.32
N GLY A 591 -11.48 10.00 -0.99
CA GLY A 591 -10.57 9.98 0.16
C GLY A 591 -9.39 9.00 0.04
N ILE A 592 -9.02 8.58 -1.17
CA ILE A 592 -7.90 7.65 -1.39
C ILE A 592 -6.58 8.43 -1.31
N ASN A 593 -6.05 8.57 -0.11
CA ASN A 593 -4.87 9.38 0.18
C ASN A 593 -3.53 8.66 -0.10
N SER A 594 -3.56 7.36 -0.39
CA SER A 594 -2.35 6.56 -0.68
C SER A 594 -1.80 6.75 -2.09
N LEU A 595 -2.50 7.50 -2.95
CA LEU A 595 -2.07 7.79 -4.32
C LEU A 595 -0.99 8.88 -4.34
N ASP A 596 0.12 8.62 -5.04
CA ASP A 596 1.21 9.58 -5.22
C ASP A 596 0.92 10.51 -6.43
N PRO A 597 0.77 11.84 -6.21
CA PRO A 597 0.49 12.78 -7.30
C PRO A 597 1.64 12.86 -8.33
N THR A 598 2.85 12.42 -7.98
CA THR A 598 4.01 12.45 -8.89
C THR A 598 4.03 11.26 -9.85
N HIS A 599 3.54 10.10 -9.40
CA HIS A 599 3.68 8.85 -10.12
C HIS A 599 2.35 8.24 -10.58
N ASP A 600 1.23 8.57 -9.89
CA ASP A 600 -0.05 7.89 -10.13
C ASP A 600 -0.99 8.68 -11.04
N ILE A 601 -0.68 9.94 -11.42
CA ILE A 601 -1.45 10.70 -12.43
C ILE A 601 -1.02 10.23 -13.83
N ASP A 602 -1.31 8.98 -14.15
CA ASP A 602 -0.99 8.38 -15.45
C ASP A 602 -2.00 7.26 -15.79
N TYR A 603 -1.94 6.78 -17.03
CA TYR A 603 -2.86 5.75 -17.54
C TYR A 603 -2.70 4.40 -16.84
N ALA A 604 -1.48 3.96 -16.55
CA ALA A 604 -1.24 2.64 -15.97
C ALA A 604 -1.75 2.57 -14.51
N PRO A 605 -1.45 3.52 -13.60
CA PRO A 605 -2.00 3.52 -12.26
C PRO A 605 -3.53 3.63 -12.24
N LEU A 606 -4.11 4.54 -13.03
CA LEU A 606 -5.52 4.89 -12.92
C LEU A 606 -6.44 3.98 -13.75
N ALA A 607 -6.03 3.49 -14.93
CA ALA A 607 -6.88 2.61 -15.73
C ALA A 607 -6.61 1.12 -15.49
N LEU A 608 -5.43 0.73 -15.04
CA LEU A 608 -5.01 -0.66 -14.91
C LEU A 608 -4.66 -1.08 -13.48
N GLY A 609 -4.63 -0.11 -12.55
CA GLY A 609 -4.38 -0.38 -11.14
C GLY A 609 -2.92 -0.69 -10.81
N ALA A 610 -1.99 -0.11 -11.56
CA ALA A 610 -0.55 -0.25 -11.32
C ALA A 610 -0.01 0.94 -10.50
N GLN A 611 -0.68 1.25 -9.39
CA GLN A 611 -0.30 2.35 -8.52
C GLN A 611 1.09 2.15 -7.93
N SER A 612 1.81 3.25 -7.69
CA SER A 612 3.16 3.24 -7.13
C SER A 612 3.22 2.67 -5.71
N GLY A 613 2.27 3.05 -4.85
CA GLY A 613 2.13 2.54 -3.49
C GLY A 613 1.05 1.47 -3.35
N GLY A 614 -0.08 1.65 -4.01
CA GLY A 614 -1.26 0.80 -3.88
C GLY A 614 -2.39 1.45 -3.07
N ILE A 615 -3.44 0.68 -2.80
CA ILE A 615 -4.63 1.10 -2.05
C ILE A 615 -4.99 -0.01 -1.05
N SER A 616 -5.54 0.36 0.12
CA SER A 616 -5.98 -0.62 1.12
C SER A 616 -7.28 -1.33 0.73
N VAL A 617 -7.57 -2.47 1.36
CA VAL A 617 -8.85 -3.16 1.17
C VAL A 617 -10.01 -2.31 1.69
N LEU A 618 -9.80 -1.60 2.79
CA LEU A 618 -10.77 -0.67 3.36
C LEU A 618 -11.11 0.45 2.37
N ASP A 619 -10.11 1.17 1.85
CA ASP A 619 -10.35 2.28 0.93
C ASP A 619 -11.03 1.83 -0.36
N MET A 620 -10.63 0.67 -0.91
CA MET A 620 -11.27 0.09 -2.09
C MET A 620 -12.72 -0.30 -1.80
N THR A 621 -13.01 -0.86 -0.63
CA THR A 621 -14.37 -1.23 -0.23
C THR A 621 -15.23 0.02 -0.04
N ALA A 622 -14.70 1.02 0.67
CA ALA A 622 -15.36 2.30 0.88
C ALA A 622 -15.67 3.01 -0.45
N ALA A 623 -14.75 3.01 -1.39
CA ALA A 623 -14.98 3.63 -2.70
C ALA A 623 -16.14 3.00 -3.49
N TYR A 624 -16.41 1.70 -3.31
CA TYR A 624 -17.48 1.01 -4.04
C TYR A 624 -18.87 1.21 -3.44
N GLN A 625 -18.99 1.75 -2.22
CA GLN A 625 -20.30 2.03 -1.63
C GLN A 625 -21.18 2.94 -2.51
N ILE A 626 -20.55 3.87 -3.26
CA ILE A 626 -21.25 4.83 -4.11
C ILE A 626 -22.15 4.19 -5.16
N PHE A 627 -21.87 2.95 -5.54
CA PHE A 627 -22.66 2.22 -6.53
C PHE A 627 -23.90 1.52 -5.93
N GLY A 628 -23.94 1.35 -4.62
CA GLY A 628 -25.05 0.68 -3.92
C GLY A 628 -25.99 1.62 -3.18
N ASN A 629 -25.63 2.91 -3.05
CA ASN A 629 -26.39 3.91 -2.28
C ASN A 629 -26.76 5.18 -3.05
N GLY A 630 -26.73 5.13 -4.38
CA GLY A 630 -27.12 6.27 -5.22
C GLY A 630 -26.07 7.38 -5.31
N GLY A 631 -24.79 7.07 -5.22
CA GLY A 631 -23.69 8.01 -5.48
C GLY A 631 -23.24 8.82 -4.26
N LEU A 632 -23.60 8.41 -3.08
CA LEU A 632 -23.15 9.01 -1.83
C LEU A 632 -21.88 8.31 -1.33
N PHE A 633 -20.94 9.08 -0.85
CA PHE A 633 -19.76 8.58 -0.15
C PHE A 633 -19.82 8.98 1.33
N TYR A 634 -19.78 7.99 2.18
CA TYR A 634 -19.60 8.11 3.63
C TYR A 634 -18.16 7.76 3.97
N GLU A 635 -17.52 8.55 4.81
CA GLU A 635 -16.22 8.15 5.36
C GLU A 635 -16.36 6.85 6.13
N PRO A 636 -15.50 5.84 5.88
CA PRO A 636 -15.57 4.60 6.62
C PRO A 636 -15.25 4.83 8.09
N HIS A 637 -16.05 4.23 8.99
CA HIS A 637 -15.85 4.37 10.42
C HIS A 637 -16.24 3.09 11.16
N SER A 638 -15.51 2.79 12.24
CA SER A 638 -15.70 1.59 13.06
C SER A 638 -16.40 1.88 14.39
N TYR A 639 -16.65 3.15 14.70
CA TYR A 639 -17.40 3.55 15.88
C TYR A 639 -18.40 4.67 15.55
N SER A 640 -19.46 4.77 16.31
CA SER A 640 -20.45 5.86 16.19
C SER A 640 -20.13 7.03 17.11
N LYS A 641 -19.71 6.74 18.34
CA LYS A 641 -19.32 7.75 19.33
C LYS A 641 -18.37 7.20 20.38
N VAL A 642 -17.62 8.11 21.00
CA VAL A 642 -16.78 7.84 22.17
C VAL A 642 -17.24 8.75 23.31
N VAL A 643 -17.48 8.14 24.45
CA VAL A 643 -17.97 8.82 25.66
C VAL A 643 -16.93 8.67 26.77
N ASP A 644 -16.65 9.74 27.51
CA ASP A 644 -15.74 9.69 28.63
C ASP A 644 -16.39 9.07 29.89
N ASN A 645 -15.61 8.91 30.95
CA ASN A 645 -16.08 8.36 32.23
C ASN A 645 -17.07 9.28 32.99
N GLN A 646 -17.30 10.50 32.50
CA GLN A 646 -18.27 11.46 33.04
C GLN A 646 -19.57 11.48 32.23
N GLY A 647 -19.62 10.74 31.11
CA GLY A 647 -20.80 10.67 30.22
C GLY A 647 -20.79 11.72 29.12
N ASN A 648 -19.71 12.48 28.94
CA ASN A 648 -19.61 13.45 27.85
C ASN A 648 -19.19 12.77 26.54
N VAL A 649 -19.84 13.10 25.44
CA VAL A 649 -19.40 12.67 24.08
C VAL A 649 -18.17 13.45 23.72
N ILE A 650 -17.06 12.76 23.48
CA ILE A 650 -15.75 13.35 23.16
C ILE A 650 -15.36 13.18 21.69
N LEU A 651 -15.89 12.17 21.02
CA LEU A 651 -15.82 11.98 19.56
C LEU A 651 -17.15 11.45 19.05
N GLU A 652 -17.51 11.84 17.85
CA GLU A 652 -18.71 11.37 17.17
C GLU A 652 -18.42 11.24 15.67
N ALA A 653 -18.63 10.05 15.14
CA ALA A 653 -18.44 9.76 13.72
C ALA A 653 -19.76 10.10 12.97
N ASN A 654 -19.96 11.36 12.66
CA ASN A 654 -21.17 11.87 12.02
C ASN A 654 -20.90 12.81 10.84
N ALA A 655 -19.77 12.61 10.15
CA ALA A 655 -19.50 13.37 8.95
C ALA A 655 -20.62 13.18 7.92
N PRO A 656 -21.23 14.27 7.40
CA PRO A 656 -22.31 14.13 6.43
C PRO A 656 -21.78 13.50 5.14
N PRO A 657 -22.59 12.65 4.48
CA PRO A 657 -22.18 12.02 3.23
C PRO A 657 -21.95 13.07 2.14
N ARG A 658 -20.99 12.78 1.28
CA ARG A 658 -20.73 13.58 0.07
C ARG A 658 -21.39 12.93 -1.12
N ARG A 659 -22.16 13.67 -1.91
CA ARG A 659 -22.56 13.19 -3.24
C ARG A 659 -21.38 13.33 -4.18
N VAL A 660 -20.87 12.21 -4.67
CA VAL A 660 -19.65 12.18 -5.50
C VAL A 660 -19.95 11.87 -6.97
N ILE A 661 -21.07 11.21 -7.24
CA ILE A 661 -21.65 11.05 -8.58
C ILE A 661 -23.17 11.21 -8.49
N ALA A 662 -23.82 11.48 -9.61
CA ALA A 662 -25.26 11.58 -9.71
C ALA A 662 -25.95 10.21 -9.45
N GLU A 663 -27.19 10.22 -8.99
CA GLU A 663 -27.94 9.01 -8.69
C GLU A 663 -28.14 8.10 -9.89
N ASP A 664 -28.40 8.69 -11.05
CA ASP A 664 -28.56 7.97 -12.31
C ASP A 664 -27.23 7.37 -12.79
N SER A 665 -26.11 8.09 -12.61
CA SER A 665 -24.77 7.56 -12.86
C SER A 665 -24.46 6.37 -11.97
N ALA A 666 -24.79 6.45 -10.68
CA ALA A 666 -24.59 5.37 -9.72
C ALA A 666 -25.44 4.13 -10.08
N GLU A 667 -26.71 4.32 -10.46
CA GLU A 667 -27.58 3.23 -10.90
C GLU A 667 -27.06 2.56 -12.16
N ILE A 668 -26.63 3.32 -13.17
CA ILE A 668 -26.04 2.77 -14.40
C ILE A 668 -24.78 1.97 -14.07
N MET A 669 -23.89 2.52 -13.23
CA MET A 669 -22.69 1.81 -12.79
C MET A 669 -23.01 0.54 -12.01
N ASN A 670 -24.01 0.56 -11.13
CA ASN A 670 -24.51 -0.62 -10.44
C ASN A 670 -24.96 -1.71 -11.42
N LYS A 671 -25.79 -1.37 -12.42
CA LYS A 671 -26.23 -2.29 -13.47
C LYS A 671 -25.05 -2.86 -14.27
N LEU A 672 -24.05 -2.02 -14.61
CA LEU A 672 -22.83 -2.46 -15.26
C LEU A 672 -22.06 -3.47 -14.40
N LEU A 673 -21.91 -3.22 -13.11
CA LEU A 673 -21.22 -4.11 -12.18
C LEU A 673 -22.03 -5.40 -11.91
N GLN A 674 -23.36 -5.35 -11.92
CA GLN A 674 -24.18 -6.56 -11.92
C GLN A 674 -23.93 -7.41 -13.17
N SER A 675 -23.72 -6.79 -14.34
CA SER A 675 -23.39 -7.53 -15.57
C SER A 675 -22.08 -8.29 -15.47
N VAL A 676 -21.10 -7.79 -14.71
CA VAL A 676 -19.83 -8.48 -14.43
C VAL A 676 -20.05 -9.78 -13.65
N VAL A 677 -21.01 -9.78 -12.72
CA VAL A 677 -21.36 -10.95 -11.88
C VAL A 677 -22.31 -11.90 -12.60
N THR A 678 -23.19 -11.40 -13.45
CA THR A 678 -24.16 -12.27 -14.17
C THR A 678 -23.57 -12.98 -15.37
N GLY A 679 -22.57 -12.39 -16.06
CA GLY A 679 -22.03 -12.97 -17.28
C GLY A 679 -20.57 -12.58 -17.59
N GLY A 680 -19.82 -12.05 -16.61
CA GLY A 680 -18.44 -11.61 -16.79
C GLY A 680 -17.47 -12.29 -15.83
N THR A 681 -16.33 -11.60 -15.60
CA THR A 681 -15.22 -12.10 -14.77
C THR A 681 -15.58 -12.34 -13.30
N GLY A 682 -16.63 -11.70 -12.82
CA GLY A 682 -17.13 -11.81 -11.43
C GLY A 682 -18.18 -12.93 -11.22
N ALA A 683 -18.50 -13.73 -12.22
CA ALA A 683 -19.54 -14.75 -12.14
C ALA A 683 -19.41 -15.74 -10.95
N PRO A 684 -18.22 -16.10 -10.48
CA PRO A 684 -18.09 -16.94 -9.29
C PRO A 684 -18.64 -16.32 -7.99
N ALA A 685 -18.80 -14.99 -7.94
CA ALA A 685 -19.33 -14.29 -6.76
C ALA A 685 -20.85 -14.28 -6.66
N ARG A 686 -21.59 -14.79 -7.65
CA ARG A 686 -23.06 -14.71 -7.71
C ARG A 686 -23.72 -15.37 -6.49
N LEU A 687 -24.61 -14.62 -5.81
CA LEU A 687 -25.36 -15.04 -4.63
C LEU A 687 -26.81 -15.40 -4.99
N GLY A 688 -27.05 -16.63 -5.46
CA GLY A 688 -28.42 -17.10 -5.70
C GLY A 688 -29.32 -16.08 -6.41
N ASN A 689 -30.39 -15.67 -5.73
CA ASN A 689 -31.36 -14.68 -6.24
C ASN A 689 -31.07 -13.25 -5.75
N LEU A 690 -30.16 -13.05 -4.81
CA LEU A 690 -29.86 -11.71 -4.31
C LEU A 690 -29.06 -10.93 -5.36
N PRO A 691 -29.50 -9.71 -5.75
CA PRO A 691 -28.76 -8.88 -6.67
C PRO A 691 -27.33 -8.67 -6.16
N THR A 692 -26.37 -8.89 -7.04
CA THR A 692 -24.95 -8.82 -6.68
C THR A 692 -24.21 -8.04 -7.75
N MET A 693 -23.49 -6.99 -7.35
CA MET A 693 -22.58 -6.23 -8.18
C MET A 693 -21.14 -6.55 -7.81
N GLY A 694 -20.18 -6.34 -8.72
CA GLY A 694 -18.78 -6.47 -8.33
C GLY A 694 -17.79 -6.41 -9.49
N LYS A 695 -16.51 -6.40 -9.13
CA LYS A 695 -15.39 -6.33 -10.07
C LYS A 695 -14.19 -7.10 -9.56
N THR A 696 -13.56 -7.86 -10.42
CA THR A 696 -12.27 -8.52 -10.22
C THR A 696 -11.10 -7.59 -10.50
N GLY A 697 -9.99 -7.79 -9.82
CA GLY A 697 -8.73 -7.11 -10.04
C GLY A 697 -7.55 -8.06 -9.94
N THR A 698 -6.56 -7.89 -10.81
CA THR A 698 -5.30 -8.65 -10.78
C THR A 698 -4.17 -7.70 -11.13
N SER A 699 -3.17 -7.62 -10.27
CA SER A 699 -1.95 -6.86 -10.53
C SER A 699 -0.98 -7.63 -11.43
N ASN A 700 0.08 -6.97 -11.89
CA ASN A 700 1.09 -7.59 -12.73
C ASN A 700 1.71 -8.83 -12.04
N MET A 701 1.95 -9.88 -12.84
CA MET A 701 2.48 -11.18 -12.38
C MET A 701 1.60 -11.89 -11.33
N ASP A 702 0.31 -11.59 -11.31
CA ASP A 702 -0.68 -12.17 -10.37
C ASP A 702 -0.29 -12.03 -8.89
N LYS A 703 0.39 -10.94 -8.53
CA LYS A 703 0.84 -10.71 -7.15
C LYS A 703 -0.30 -10.43 -6.20
N ASP A 704 -1.23 -9.59 -6.66
CA ASP A 704 -2.41 -9.16 -5.91
C ASP A 704 -3.65 -9.53 -6.70
N GLN A 705 -4.57 -10.18 -6.05
CA GLN A 705 -5.86 -10.58 -6.61
C GLN A 705 -6.98 -9.99 -5.76
N TRP A 706 -8.00 -9.44 -6.43
CA TRP A 706 -9.03 -8.66 -5.79
C TRP A 706 -10.43 -9.05 -6.26
N PHE A 707 -11.37 -8.93 -5.37
CA PHE A 707 -12.78 -8.82 -5.71
C PHE A 707 -13.45 -7.82 -4.78
N ILE A 708 -14.02 -6.77 -5.35
CA ILE A 708 -14.87 -5.84 -4.61
C ILE A 708 -16.28 -6.01 -5.14
N GLY A 709 -17.22 -6.28 -4.26
CA GLY A 709 -18.62 -6.52 -4.64
C GLY A 709 -19.59 -6.04 -3.57
N GLY A 710 -20.87 -5.99 -3.93
CA GLY A 710 -21.91 -5.58 -3.02
C GLY A 710 -23.23 -6.29 -3.28
N THR A 711 -24.04 -6.37 -2.24
CA THR A 711 -25.45 -6.71 -2.22
C THR A 711 -26.26 -5.45 -1.89
N PRO A 712 -27.57 -5.44 -1.96
CA PRO A 712 -28.35 -4.27 -1.50
C PRO A 712 -28.21 -3.94 0.01
N TYR A 713 -27.50 -4.76 0.77
CA TYR A 713 -27.27 -4.60 2.21
C TYR A 713 -25.86 -4.14 2.56
N TYR A 714 -24.85 -4.72 1.88
CA TYR A 714 -23.45 -4.55 2.23
C TYR A 714 -22.57 -4.43 1.00
N VAL A 715 -21.49 -3.69 1.13
CA VAL A 715 -20.35 -3.69 0.23
C VAL A 715 -19.18 -4.41 0.91
N ALA A 716 -18.46 -5.24 0.18
CA ALA A 716 -17.34 -6.01 0.73
C ALA A 716 -16.21 -6.14 -0.27
N GLY A 717 -14.98 -5.99 0.23
CA GLY A 717 -13.76 -6.12 -0.54
C GLY A 717 -12.88 -7.27 -0.03
N VAL A 718 -12.33 -8.03 -0.96
CA VAL A 718 -11.39 -9.14 -0.69
C VAL A 718 -10.09 -8.89 -1.46
N TRP A 719 -9.00 -8.96 -0.75
CA TRP A 719 -7.65 -9.09 -1.31
C TRP A 719 -7.09 -10.48 -0.99
N PHE A 720 -6.36 -11.04 -1.94
CA PHE A 720 -5.69 -12.33 -1.83
C PHE A 720 -4.31 -12.22 -2.48
N GLY A 721 -3.26 -12.54 -1.74
CA GLY A 721 -1.88 -12.38 -2.20
C GLY A 721 -0.85 -12.92 -1.22
N PHE A 722 0.43 -12.75 -1.53
CA PHE A 722 1.49 -13.00 -0.56
C PHE A 722 1.88 -11.71 0.15
N ASP A 723 2.21 -11.82 1.43
CA ASP A 723 2.67 -10.68 2.22
C ASP A 723 4.01 -10.11 1.72
N LYS A 724 4.85 -10.95 1.12
CA LYS A 724 6.12 -10.52 0.53
C LYS A 724 5.94 -10.01 -0.90
N GLU A 725 6.39 -8.81 -1.17
CA GLU A 725 6.22 -8.08 -2.43
C GLU A 725 6.71 -8.80 -3.71
N ASN A 726 7.57 -9.81 -3.58
CA ASN A 726 8.22 -10.45 -4.71
C ASN A 726 7.63 -11.79 -5.17
N ALA A 727 6.61 -12.29 -4.48
CA ALA A 727 6.01 -13.57 -4.82
C ALA A 727 4.73 -13.39 -5.63
N GLY A 728 4.71 -13.82 -6.89
CA GLY A 728 3.50 -13.94 -7.67
C GLY A 728 2.70 -15.17 -7.27
N ILE A 729 1.38 -15.05 -7.28
CA ILE A 729 0.48 -16.18 -7.06
C ILE A 729 0.32 -16.95 -8.37
N PRO A 730 0.43 -18.29 -8.37
CA PRO A 730 0.09 -19.07 -9.55
C PRO A 730 -1.34 -18.77 -9.99
N HIS A 731 -1.57 -18.77 -11.28
CA HIS A 731 -2.91 -18.57 -11.82
C HIS A 731 -3.84 -19.71 -11.37
N TYR A 732 -4.73 -19.41 -10.41
CA TYR A 732 -5.72 -20.36 -9.94
C TYR A 732 -6.97 -20.37 -10.84
N ASN A 733 -7.46 -21.53 -11.14
CA ASN A 733 -8.76 -21.72 -11.79
C ASN A 733 -9.61 -22.69 -10.94
N PRO A 734 -10.70 -22.24 -10.35
CA PRO A 734 -11.30 -20.91 -10.44
C PRO A 734 -10.56 -19.83 -9.62
N TYR A 735 -10.68 -18.58 -10.04
CA TYR A 735 -10.07 -17.38 -9.43
C TYR A 735 -10.56 -17.17 -7.98
N PRO A 736 -9.64 -17.05 -6.97
CA PRO A 736 -10.02 -17.18 -5.55
C PRO A 736 -10.89 -16.05 -4.98
N PRO A 737 -10.61 -14.75 -5.19
CA PRO A 737 -11.29 -13.68 -4.45
C PRO A 737 -12.82 -13.68 -4.58
N PRO A 738 -13.44 -13.83 -5.76
CA PRO A 738 -14.89 -13.87 -5.85
C PRO A 738 -15.51 -15.10 -5.18
N GLN A 739 -14.78 -16.22 -5.06
CA GLN A 739 -15.26 -17.40 -4.34
C GLN A 739 -15.20 -17.21 -2.83
N ILE A 740 -14.10 -16.58 -2.33
CA ILE A 740 -13.95 -16.22 -0.92
C ILE A 740 -15.06 -15.25 -0.54
N TRP A 741 -15.25 -14.20 -1.35
CA TRP A 741 -16.32 -13.23 -1.17
C TRP A 741 -17.70 -13.89 -1.14
N LYS A 742 -17.98 -14.77 -2.11
CA LYS A 742 -19.24 -15.52 -2.16
C LYS A 742 -19.45 -16.37 -0.92
N ARG A 743 -18.43 -17.07 -0.44
CA ARG A 743 -18.51 -17.94 0.73
C ARG A 743 -18.95 -17.14 1.95
N VAL A 744 -18.22 -16.07 2.26
CA VAL A 744 -18.52 -15.20 3.40
C VAL A 744 -19.88 -14.53 3.24
N MET A 745 -20.13 -13.91 2.08
CA MET A 745 -21.38 -13.16 1.86
C MET A 745 -22.61 -14.05 1.74
N SER A 746 -22.46 -15.33 1.43
CA SER A 746 -23.56 -16.30 1.52
C SER A 746 -24.02 -16.50 2.96
N ASP A 747 -23.08 -16.67 3.88
CA ASP A 747 -23.39 -16.87 5.30
C ASP A 747 -23.88 -15.56 5.95
N VAL A 748 -23.30 -14.42 5.55
CA VAL A 748 -23.78 -13.07 5.96
C VAL A 748 -25.22 -12.84 5.50
N SER A 749 -25.58 -13.31 4.32
CA SER A 749 -26.90 -13.10 3.68
C SER A 749 -27.88 -14.25 3.87
N GLU A 750 -27.58 -15.26 4.69
CA GLU A 750 -28.35 -16.51 4.80
C GLU A 750 -29.85 -16.27 5.04
N ASN A 751 -30.19 -15.30 5.87
CA ASN A 751 -31.59 -14.96 6.22
C ASN A 751 -32.00 -13.58 5.68
N ALA A 752 -31.24 -13.00 4.74
CA ALA A 752 -31.58 -11.70 4.18
C ALA A 752 -32.82 -11.77 3.31
N ALA A 753 -33.78 -10.89 3.52
CA ALA A 753 -34.93 -10.74 2.64
C ALA A 753 -34.49 -10.33 1.23
N TYR A 754 -35.29 -10.66 0.20
CA TYR A 754 -35.01 -10.13 -1.13
C TYR A 754 -35.15 -8.60 -1.11
N LYS A 755 -34.16 -7.92 -1.67
CA LYS A 755 -34.10 -6.46 -1.82
C LYS A 755 -33.42 -6.12 -3.14
N GLU A 756 -33.89 -5.09 -3.81
CA GLU A 756 -33.21 -4.50 -4.99
C GLU A 756 -32.28 -3.38 -4.55
N PHE A 757 -31.30 -3.08 -5.40
CA PHE A 757 -30.52 -1.87 -5.22
C PHE A 757 -31.39 -0.62 -5.44
N PRO A 758 -31.02 0.53 -4.84
CA PRO A 758 -31.72 1.79 -5.09
C PRO A 758 -31.81 2.13 -6.57
N VAL A 759 -32.96 2.64 -6.99
CA VAL A 759 -33.19 3.14 -8.34
C VAL A 759 -33.40 4.65 -8.30
N SER A 760 -32.83 5.35 -9.25
CA SER A 760 -32.93 6.81 -9.34
C SER A 760 -34.18 7.20 -10.10
N GLY A 761 -35.01 7.43 -10.43
CA GLY A 761 -36.04 7.86 -11.37
C GLY A 761 -35.50 8.48 -12.67
N GLY A 762 -34.19 8.65 -12.75
CA GLY A 762 -33.49 9.26 -13.90
C GLY A 762 -32.94 8.26 -14.95
N VAL A 763 -33.04 6.95 -14.70
CA VAL A 763 -32.59 5.91 -15.60
C VAL A 763 -33.72 5.25 -16.34
N VAL A 764 -33.55 5.06 -17.65
CA VAL A 764 -34.49 4.37 -18.52
C VAL A 764 -33.84 3.20 -19.25
N GLU A 765 -34.60 2.11 -19.34
CA GLU A 765 -34.19 0.96 -20.15
C GLU A 765 -34.54 1.24 -21.61
N LYS A 766 -33.59 1.04 -22.53
CA LYS A 766 -33.76 1.19 -23.97
C LYS A 766 -33.06 0.09 -24.73
N THR A 767 -33.63 -0.22 -25.89
CA THR A 767 -33.00 -1.09 -26.87
C THR A 767 -31.98 -0.30 -27.68
N TYR A 768 -30.76 -0.84 -27.85
CA TYR A 768 -29.69 -0.23 -28.63
C TYR A 768 -29.25 -1.14 -29.80
N CYS A 769 -28.63 -0.56 -30.81
CA CYS A 769 -28.03 -1.26 -31.93
C CYS A 769 -26.59 -1.69 -31.59
N PHE A 770 -26.24 -2.96 -31.77
CA PHE A 770 -24.87 -3.44 -31.54
C PHE A 770 -23.85 -2.85 -32.51
N ASP A 771 -24.30 -2.44 -33.71
CA ASP A 771 -23.40 -2.01 -34.78
C ASP A 771 -23.04 -0.51 -34.72
N SER A 772 -23.95 0.33 -34.18
CA SER A 772 -23.68 1.76 -33.99
C SER A 772 -23.44 2.16 -32.52
N GLY A 773 -23.95 1.40 -31.57
CA GLY A 773 -23.99 1.79 -30.15
C GLY A 773 -25.13 2.75 -29.79
N ASP A 774 -25.87 3.28 -30.78
CA ASP A 774 -27.01 4.18 -30.61
C ASP A 774 -28.30 3.43 -30.28
N LEU A 775 -29.36 4.15 -29.93
CA LEU A 775 -30.67 3.55 -29.73
C LEU A 775 -31.15 2.87 -31.02
N ALA A 776 -31.73 1.68 -30.89
CA ALA A 776 -32.12 0.89 -32.02
C ALA A 776 -33.24 1.53 -32.85
N ALA A 777 -33.05 1.64 -34.16
CA ALA A 777 -34.09 1.87 -35.12
C ALA A 777 -34.78 0.55 -35.50
N PRO A 778 -36.04 0.58 -36.05
CA PRO A 778 -36.74 -0.61 -36.49
C PRO A 778 -35.97 -1.44 -37.54
N SER A 779 -35.03 -0.82 -38.23
CA SER A 779 -34.15 -1.47 -39.24
C SER A 779 -32.97 -2.20 -38.68
N CYS A 780 -32.64 -2.07 -37.39
CA CYS A 780 -31.46 -2.67 -36.76
C CYS A 780 -31.62 -4.20 -36.70
N ALA A 781 -30.67 -4.91 -37.26
CA ALA A 781 -30.65 -6.37 -37.32
C ALA A 781 -30.21 -7.02 -35.99
N ARG A 782 -29.32 -6.37 -35.23
CA ARG A 782 -28.77 -6.85 -33.99
C ARG A 782 -28.97 -5.81 -32.88
N THR A 783 -29.71 -6.19 -31.86
CA THR A 783 -30.07 -5.26 -30.78
C THR A 783 -29.80 -5.88 -29.40
N GLY A 784 -29.55 -5.02 -28.43
CA GLY A 784 -29.46 -5.37 -27.02
C GLY A 784 -30.23 -4.38 -26.15
N VAL A 785 -30.34 -4.68 -24.87
CA VAL A 785 -30.98 -3.80 -23.89
C VAL A 785 -29.87 -3.10 -23.05
N GLY A 786 -30.06 -1.82 -22.78
CA GLY A 786 -29.18 -0.99 -21.99
C GLY A 786 -29.94 0.01 -21.11
N TRP A 787 -29.24 0.53 -20.12
CA TRP A 787 -29.74 1.53 -19.18
C TRP A 787 -29.05 2.86 -19.40
N TYR A 788 -29.83 3.93 -19.50
CA TYR A 788 -29.36 5.25 -19.92
C TYR A 788 -29.92 6.32 -19.02
N LYS A 789 -29.16 7.39 -18.82
CA LYS A 789 -29.69 8.63 -18.26
C LYS A 789 -30.79 9.14 -19.17
N GLN A 790 -31.97 9.46 -18.63
CA GLN A 790 -33.04 10.04 -19.38
C GLN A 790 -32.68 11.41 -19.98
N SER A 791 -31.81 12.14 -19.29
CA SER A 791 -31.28 13.45 -19.69
C SER A 791 -30.23 13.41 -20.81
N ALA A 792 -29.58 12.25 -21.03
CA ALA A 792 -28.47 12.10 -21.97
C ALA A 792 -28.59 10.81 -22.79
N LEU A 793 -29.72 10.66 -23.50
CA LEU A 793 -29.92 9.53 -24.39
C LEU A 793 -29.01 9.62 -25.63
N PRO A 794 -28.41 8.51 -26.07
CA PRO A 794 -27.73 8.48 -27.37
C PRO A 794 -28.72 8.71 -28.53
N GLY A 795 -28.18 9.04 -29.70
CA GLY A 795 -28.97 9.21 -30.92
C GLY A 795 -29.68 7.93 -31.35
N ILE A 796 -30.57 8.04 -32.35
CA ILE A 796 -31.18 6.86 -32.97
C ILE A 796 -30.23 6.38 -34.08
N CYS A 797 -30.03 5.06 -34.16
CA CYS A 797 -29.17 4.42 -35.14
C CYS A 797 -29.57 4.74 -36.59
N THR A 798 -28.63 5.28 -37.35
CA THR A 798 -28.76 5.53 -38.79
C THR A 798 -27.96 4.52 -39.61
N TYR A 799 -27.20 3.66 -39.01
CA TYR A 799 -26.29 2.71 -39.65
C TYR A 799 -26.95 1.87 -40.78
N TYR A 800 -28.20 1.42 -40.58
CA TYR A 800 -28.92 0.63 -41.54
C TYR A 800 -29.76 1.48 -42.53
N SER A 801 -30.01 2.76 -42.27
CA SER A 801 -30.60 3.67 -43.25
C SER A 801 -29.60 4.02 -44.36
N ASP A 802 -28.37 4.26 -44.02
CA ASP A 802 -27.32 4.62 -44.96
C ASP A 802 -26.93 3.43 -45.88
N VAL A 803 -27.06 2.19 -45.36
CA VAL A 803 -26.81 0.98 -46.12
C VAL A 803 -27.92 0.76 -47.18
N LYS A 804 -29.17 1.12 -46.90
CA LYS A 804 -30.29 1.03 -47.88
C LYS A 804 -30.13 2.08 -48.98
N GLU A 805 -29.79 3.31 -48.65
CA GLU A 805 -29.55 4.34 -49.65
C GLU A 805 -28.36 3.99 -50.55
N SER A 806 -27.28 3.41 -50.04
CA SER A 806 -26.14 2.98 -50.83
C SER A 806 -26.48 1.75 -51.76
N GLN A 807 -27.44 0.92 -51.39
CA GLN A 807 -27.91 -0.19 -52.21
C GLN A 807 -28.93 0.26 -53.28
N GLU A 808 -29.75 1.25 -53.01
CA GLU A 808 -30.68 1.82 -53.98
C GLU A 808 -29.97 2.62 -55.09
N VAL A 809 -28.84 3.26 -54.76
CA VAL A 809 -27.99 3.97 -55.75
C VAL A 809 -27.18 2.99 -56.62
N ALA A 810 -26.96 1.73 -56.16
CA ALA A 810 -26.23 0.70 -56.95
C ALA A 810 -27.17 -0.26 -57.70
N GLY A 811 -28.47 -0.16 -57.55
CA GLY A 811 -29.49 -1.03 -58.14
C GLY A 811 -30.02 -0.54 -59.50
N GLY A 812 -29.17 -0.39 -60.49
CA GLY A 812 -29.60 -0.41 -61.89
C GLY A 812 -29.91 -1.85 -62.29
N THR A 813 -31.13 -2.06 -62.70
CA THR A 813 -31.74 -3.27 -63.22
C THR A 813 -30.82 -4.25 -63.96
N VAL A 814 -30.72 -5.50 -63.47
CA VAL A 814 -30.53 -6.70 -64.34
C VAL A 814 -31.49 -7.76 -63.87
N GLU A 815 -32.31 -8.16 -64.85
CA GLU A 815 -33.27 -9.28 -64.72
C GLU A 815 -32.56 -10.64 -64.66
N GLY A 816 -33.05 -11.50 -63.80
CA GLY A 816 -33.21 -12.93 -63.94
C GLY A 816 -32.02 -13.85 -63.98
N GLU A 817 -31.88 -14.67 -62.93
CA GLU A 817 -31.94 -16.13 -63.08
C GLU A 817 -31.86 -16.79 -61.70
N SER A 818 -32.77 -17.76 -61.57
CA SER A 818 -32.93 -18.61 -60.37
C SER A 818 -31.89 -19.71 -60.28
N SER A 819 -31.25 -19.93 -59.15
CA SER A 819 -30.77 -21.27 -58.78
C SER A 819 -30.68 -21.45 -57.24
N SER A 820 -31.29 -22.56 -56.92
CA SER A 820 -31.50 -23.20 -55.63
C SER A 820 -30.27 -23.38 -54.69
N GLY A 821 -30.51 -23.24 -53.41
CA GLY A 821 -30.12 -24.18 -52.37
C GLY A 821 -28.71 -24.14 -51.77
N ALA A 822 -28.60 -23.68 -50.56
CA ALA A 822 -27.75 -24.33 -49.56
C ALA A 822 -28.20 -23.85 -48.17
N SER A 823 -28.57 -24.81 -47.38
CA SER A 823 -28.89 -24.71 -45.97
C SER A 823 -27.61 -24.55 -45.15
N ASP A 824 -27.49 -23.47 -44.36
CA ASP A 824 -26.45 -23.35 -43.37
C ASP A 824 -27.03 -23.63 -41.96
N GLU A 825 -26.47 -24.66 -41.38
CA GLU A 825 -26.75 -25.10 -40.00
C GLU A 825 -26.26 -24.08 -38.97
N ILE A 826 -27.14 -23.79 -38.02
CA ILE A 826 -26.84 -22.98 -36.85
C ILE A 826 -26.15 -23.90 -35.82
N ILE A 827 -24.88 -23.66 -35.57
CA ILE A 827 -24.20 -24.27 -34.39
C ILE A 827 -24.47 -23.41 -33.17
N VAL A 828 -25.30 -23.95 -32.29
CA VAL A 828 -25.45 -23.46 -30.91
C VAL A 828 -24.35 -24.07 -30.06
N VAL A 829 -23.48 -23.27 -29.49
CA VAL A 829 -22.53 -23.68 -28.45
C VAL A 829 -23.09 -23.23 -27.10
N ASN A 830 -23.37 -24.19 -26.25
CA ASN A 830 -23.74 -24.02 -24.84
C ASN A 830 -22.63 -23.46 -23.97
#